data_112a512e137a8b9c7f25dee03fff78c4
#
_entry.id   112a512e137a8b9c7f25dee03fff78c4
#
_cell.length_a   1.000
_cell.length_b   1.000
_cell.length_c   1.000
_cell.angle_alpha   90.00
_cell.angle_beta   90.00
_cell.angle_gamma   90.00
#
_symmetry.space_group_name_H-M   'P 1'
#
loop_
_entity.id
_entity.type
_entity.pdbx_description
1 polymer ?
#
loop_
_entity_poly.entity_id
_entity_poly.type
_entity_poly.pdbx_seq_one_letter_code
_entity_poly.pdbx_strand_id
1 'polypeptide(L)'
;MKIIAVVFCLMLNAGCSDNDDLTEEPPGPVHNENISIGSGNPELMLAWKENTGYTVTIAGWGQKYIPVDEAIVCLEVFPVGVQSSKWYRAAYQEAEKQNDRLVCKAKIITDSGSDFEVTDVYTVAENEDKLRLSRVVDVMKASGKDHAFNSYFMVRNEVQQAITGCEYFIPSLIYKDESNLSESSIGADFTHDWILAREERMGLPLAMFRNKSSEVSVALADYNLNPVTFKEDVGMDHLVNADMHFGSLGFYLASQSPALVYCFPGSEGEHTYADGGGSRERRWARRSHPVRVGVEHAYMLELQFKKEVAFPKALEEHWKATFNLYNPEVLEVDNEDVMNYGLEVLDHYWLKDNDAPGFPFSVHLPSGEVNEISYSMGFVGMQIPCAYYLYRKGLETNNSIYTDKGEQILDFWAENSSAPNGMPRIWWDISPWNFFRNHNDLRNMQGGLEAMVLAWSHAEKHFPGSKTNWLDYCRRSADWMVSRQHADGSWDKAFDNGGTSIDSGKLLTSNLIRFLTYMYIVTKEECYKTAAVKAGEFCYREIHEPYKYVGSVIDNPYVKDRESGQKIIEAFLCLYDLTKDKKWLEGASQAAYYTVTYMYAWNIPAAGGNNLMAWDSKKTTVGITIISTGHSGADCGLSYNSFEYLRLYVLTGDEYFLHIARLLEKNTKQTMDYDGTLGYAYRGLQTEALRLVTRWGDGVNLWLPWVTASALDPLFKIRDAYGDMDIERIGTESLSTLRQKDAVYAAHQGIIY
;
A
#
# COMPACT_ATOMS: atom_id res chain seq x y z
N MET A 1 3.42 -12.57 23.51
CA MET A 1 2.37 -12.86 24.54
C MET A 1 2.97 -12.74 25.93
N LYS A 2 3.13 -11.52 26.45
CA LYS A 2 3.49 -11.21 27.89
C LYS A 2 3.90 -9.74 28.05
N ILE A 3 3.07 -8.76 27.69
CA ILE A 3 3.29 -7.32 28.02
C ILE A 3 1.99 -6.59 28.46
N ILE A 4 0.84 -7.25 28.52
CA ILE A 4 -0.44 -6.60 28.90
C ILE A 4 -0.83 -6.77 30.37
N ALA A 5 0.03 -7.30 31.22
CA ALA A 5 -0.32 -7.68 32.61
C ALA A 5 0.30 -6.80 33.70
N VAL A 6 0.49 -5.49 33.51
CA VAL A 6 1.11 -4.64 34.56
C VAL A 6 0.28 -3.41 34.96
N VAL A 7 -0.95 -3.24 34.52
CA VAL A 7 -1.78 -2.06 34.89
C VAL A 7 -2.83 -2.38 35.97
N PHE A 8 -2.99 -3.61 36.40
CA PHE A 8 -3.99 -3.97 37.44
C PHE A 8 -3.33 -4.50 38.71
N CYS A 9 -2.79 -3.65 39.57
CA CYS A 9 -2.61 -3.92 41.00
C CYS A 9 -2.05 -2.68 41.71
N LEU A 10 -2.92 -1.79 42.15
CA LEU A 10 -2.66 -0.85 43.26
C LEU A 10 -3.95 -0.12 43.65
N MET A 11 -4.90 -0.86 44.15
CA MET A 11 -5.92 -0.33 45.07
C MET A 11 -6.18 -1.40 46.14
N LEU A 12 -5.82 -1.09 47.35
CA LEU A 12 -6.42 -1.52 48.60
C LEU A 12 -5.38 -1.42 49.72
N ASN A 13 -5.44 -0.30 50.43
CA ASN A 13 -5.25 -0.26 51.88
C ASN A 13 -5.58 1.15 52.39
N ALA A 14 -6.82 1.35 52.83
CA ALA A 14 -7.17 2.43 53.70
C ALA A 14 -7.79 1.81 54.96
N GLY A 15 -7.02 1.80 56.00
CA GLY A 15 -7.50 1.46 57.35
C GLY A 15 -8.18 2.65 58.00
N CYS A 16 -9.34 2.44 58.57
CA CYS A 16 -10.04 3.42 59.39
C CYS A 16 -9.29 3.70 60.70
N SER A 17 -9.19 4.98 61.08
CA SER A 17 -9.11 5.41 62.45
C SER A 17 -9.86 6.74 62.57
N ASP A 18 -10.94 6.71 63.36
CA ASP A 18 -11.69 7.88 63.77
C ASP A 18 -10.82 8.79 64.63
N ASN A 19 -10.85 10.10 64.36
CA ASN A 19 -10.80 11.16 65.37
C ASN A 19 -11.31 12.48 64.79
N ASP A 20 -12.30 13.02 65.38
CA ASP A 20 -12.79 14.38 65.16
C ASP A 20 -11.71 15.40 65.51
N ASP A 21 -11.45 16.39 64.67
CA ASP A 21 -11.52 17.82 65.01
C ASP A 21 -11.14 18.73 63.82
N LEU A 22 -11.93 19.79 63.67
CA LEU A 22 -11.64 21.05 63.00
C LEU A 22 -11.48 21.04 61.47
N THR A 23 -12.48 21.59 60.82
CA THR A 23 -12.58 21.99 59.44
C THR A 23 -11.51 23.03 59.03
N GLU A 24 -10.36 22.60 58.64
CA GLU A 24 -9.60 23.27 57.58
C GLU A 24 -9.92 22.55 56.28
N GLU A 25 -10.48 23.27 55.30
CA GLU A 25 -10.53 22.76 53.93
C GLU A 25 -9.12 22.26 53.56
N PRO A 26 -8.96 21.03 53.04
CA PRO A 26 -7.65 20.55 52.62
C PRO A 26 -7.10 21.57 51.62
N PRO A 27 -5.82 21.95 51.72
CA PRO A 27 -5.20 22.85 50.76
C PRO A 27 -5.47 22.27 49.38
N GLY A 28 -6.04 23.10 48.49
CA GLY A 28 -6.30 22.69 47.10
C GLY A 28 -5.03 22.08 46.47
N PRO A 29 -5.18 21.19 45.53
CA PRO A 29 -4.04 20.50 44.94
C PRO A 29 -2.96 21.52 44.53
N VAL A 30 -1.74 21.31 45.00
CA VAL A 30 -0.58 22.14 44.63
C VAL A 30 -0.27 21.83 43.18
N HIS A 31 -0.66 22.74 42.29
CA HIS A 31 -0.33 22.61 40.87
C HIS A 31 1.12 23.05 40.64
N ASN A 32 1.93 22.18 40.05
CA ASN A 32 3.24 22.56 39.53
C ASN A 32 3.05 23.50 38.34
N GLU A 33 3.61 24.69 38.36
CA GLU A 33 3.43 25.69 37.29
C GLU A 33 3.84 25.18 35.90
N ASN A 34 4.92 24.39 35.85
CA ASN A 34 5.41 23.79 34.60
C ASN A 34 5.93 22.37 34.83
N ILE A 35 5.55 21.46 33.99
CA ILE A 35 6.01 20.06 34.00
C ILE A 35 6.50 19.70 32.61
N SER A 36 7.64 19.04 32.49
CA SER A 36 8.11 18.52 31.17
C SER A 36 8.70 17.12 31.26
N ILE A 37 8.62 16.39 30.13
CA ILE A 37 9.35 15.13 29.87
C ILE A 37 10.02 15.22 28.52
N GLY A 38 11.17 14.54 28.38
CA GLY A 38 12.03 14.64 27.20
C GLY A 38 12.99 15.82 27.28
N SER A 39 13.84 15.97 26.29
CA SER A 39 14.85 17.02 26.24
C SER A 39 15.12 17.48 24.80
N GLY A 40 14.19 18.23 24.25
CA GLY A 40 14.37 18.93 22.98
C GLY A 40 13.88 18.23 21.72
N ASN A 41 14.00 16.90 21.59
CA ASN A 41 13.55 16.15 20.43
C ASN A 41 13.06 14.72 20.76
N PRO A 42 11.79 14.49 21.03
CA PRO A 42 10.79 15.51 21.39
C PRO A 42 10.84 15.95 22.85
N GLU A 43 10.17 17.05 23.15
CA GLU A 43 9.87 17.50 24.51
C GLU A 43 8.38 17.77 24.63
N LEU A 44 7.75 17.20 25.64
CA LEU A 44 6.37 17.53 26.02
C LEU A 44 6.40 18.47 27.22
N MET A 45 5.75 19.61 27.10
CA MET A 45 5.66 20.64 28.12
C MET A 45 4.21 20.90 28.51
N LEU A 46 3.93 20.92 29.82
CA LEU A 46 2.68 21.35 30.39
C LEU A 46 2.88 22.66 31.13
N ALA A 47 2.01 23.63 30.92
CA ALA A 47 1.99 24.89 31.64
C ALA A 47 0.62 25.09 32.26
N TRP A 48 0.57 25.32 33.60
CA TRP A 48 -0.67 25.57 34.30
C TRP A 48 -1.21 26.97 33.99
N LYS A 49 -2.48 27.04 33.63
CA LYS A 49 -3.24 28.30 33.50
C LYS A 49 -4.42 28.28 34.44
N GLU A 50 -4.50 29.29 35.28
CA GLU A 50 -5.61 29.45 36.21
C GLU A 50 -6.97 29.44 35.48
N ASN A 51 -7.94 28.77 36.05
CA ASN A 51 -9.29 28.55 35.49
C ASN A 51 -9.37 27.71 34.19
N THR A 52 -8.26 27.24 33.65
CA THR A 52 -8.22 26.44 32.41
C THR A 52 -7.68 25.04 32.67
N GLY A 53 -6.60 24.92 33.42
CA GLY A 53 -5.82 23.72 33.62
C GLY A 53 -4.49 23.73 32.84
N TYR A 54 -3.87 22.57 32.66
CA TYR A 54 -2.60 22.45 31.94
C TYR A 54 -2.78 22.56 30.45
N THR A 55 -2.15 23.56 29.85
CA THR A 55 -1.97 23.64 28.38
C THR A 55 -0.79 22.78 27.94
N VAL A 56 -0.90 22.18 26.74
CA VAL A 56 0.06 21.24 26.22
C VAL A 56 0.84 21.86 25.07
N THR A 57 2.16 21.71 25.09
CA THR A 57 3.03 22.01 23.94
C THR A 57 3.97 20.84 23.71
N ILE A 58 4.05 20.38 22.48
CA ILE A 58 4.96 19.32 22.04
C ILE A 58 6.01 19.95 21.14
N ALA A 59 7.28 19.86 21.48
CA ALA A 59 8.39 20.43 20.71
C ALA A 59 9.17 19.31 19.99
N GLY A 60 9.56 19.57 18.73
CA GLY A 60 10.43 18.68 17.98
C GLY A 60 11.14 19.43 16.87
N TRP A 61 12.44 19.29 16.77
CA TRP A 61 13.30 19.93 15.76
C TRP A 61 13.10 21.44 15.62
N GLY A 62 12.90 22.14 16.76
CA GLY A 62 12.67 23.58 16.79
C GLY A 62 11.28 24.02 16.36
N GLN A 63 10.38 23.10 16.07
CA GLN A 63 8.96 23.34 15.85
C GLN A 63 8.17 23.03 17.12
N LYS A 64 7.07 23.75 17.33
CA LYS A 64 6.15 23.52 18.43
C LYS A 64 4.76 23.18 17.89
N TYR A 65 4.15 22.18 18.51
CA TYR A 65 2.82 21.71 18.18
C TYR A 65 1.92 21.89 19.40
N ILE A 66 0.74 22.41 19.18
CA ILE A 66 -0.26 22.69 20.22
C ILE A 66 -1.59 22.02 19.85
N PRO A 67 -2.44 21.71 20.83
CA PRO A 67 -3.78 21.22 20.55
C PRO A 67 -4.61 22.20 19.73
N VAL A 68 -5.49 21.68 18.89
CA VAL A 68 -6.52 22.49 18.25
C VAL A 68 -7.46 23.03 19.33
N ASP A 69 -7.83 24.32 19.24
CA ASP A 69 -8.68 25.01 20.21
C ASP A 69 -8.18 24.97 21.67
N GLU A 70 -6.85 24.91 21.86
CA GLU A 70 -6.14 24.93 23.16
C GLU A 70 -6.48 23.76 24.13
N ALA A 71 -7.24 22.76 23.68
CA ALA A 71 -7.68 21.63 24.53
C ALA A 71 -7.21 20.30 23.91
N ILE A 72 -6.39 19.54 24.66
CA ILE A 72 -5.83 18.28 24.21
C ILE A 72 -6.83 17.11 24.24
N VAL A 73 -7.81 17.18 25.14
CA VAL A 73 -8.89 16.21 25.23
C VAL A 73 -10.11 16.76 24.51
N CYS A 74 -10.59 16.00 23.52
CA CYS A 74 -11.72 16.38 22.70
C CYS A 74 -12.65 15.18 22.51
N LEU A 75 -13.91 15.33 22.90
CA LEU A 75 -14.97 14.35 22.72
C LEU A 75 -16.06 14.91 21.80
N GLU A 76 -16.47 14.13 20.82
CA GLU A 76 -17.68 14.36 20.05
C GLU A 76 -18.77 13.45 20.59
N VAL A 77 -19.86 14.01 21.10
CA VAL A 77 -20.96 13.27 21.74
C VAL A 77 -22.23 13.45 20.92
N PHE A 78 -22.93 12.37 20.66
CA PHE A 78 -24.16 12.32 19.89
C PHE A 78 -25.35 12.17 20.84
N PRO A 79 -26.23 13.19 20.98
CA PRO A 79 -27.43 13.08 21.82
C PRO A 79 -28.44 12.09 21.20
N VAL A 80 -29.26 11.49 22.08
CA VAL A 80 -30.35 10.59 21.64
C VAL A 80 -31.34 11.33 20.75
N GLY A 81 -31.66 10.80 19.59
CA GLY A 81 -32.66 11.34 18.65
C GLY A 81 -32.27 12.63 17.94
N VAL A 82 -30.98 13.03 18.00
CA VAL A 82 -30.46 14.21 17.30
C VAL A 82 -29.35 13.77 16.35
N GLN A 83 -29.40 14.23 15.10
CA GLN A 83 -28.37 13.90 14.10
C GLN A 83 -27.06 14.67 14.28
N SER A 84 -27.13 15.88 14.87
CA SER A 84 -25.93 16.71 15.10
C SER A 84 -25.27 16.36 16.43
N SER A 85 -23.94 16.19 16.39
CA SER A 85 -23.12 15.98 17.56
C SER A 85 -22.84 17.30 18.32
N LYS A 86 -22.36 17.16 19.55
CA LYS A 86 -21.81 18.25 20.36
C LYS A 86 -20.36 17.96 20.69
N TRP A 87 -19.53 18.97 20.61
CA TRP A 87 -18.11 18.90 20.89
C TRP A 87 -17.80 19.39 22.29
N TYR A 88 -17.15 18.56 23.10
CA TYR A 88 -16.70 18.89 24.46
C TYR A 88 -15.19 18.82 24.48
N ARG A 89 -14.56 19.82 25.10
CA ARG A 89 -13.11 19.98 25.17
C ARG A 89 -12.65 20.26 26.59
N ALA A 90 -11.49 19.71 26.94
CA ALA A 90 -10.88 19.96 28.25
C ALA A 90 -9.34 20.02 28.14
N ALA A 91 -8.75 20.89 28.94
CA ALA A 91 -7.36 20.79 29.34
C ALA A 91 -7.22 19.79 30.50
N TYR A 92 -6.02 19.34 30.82
CA TYR A 92 -5.83 18.51 32.00
C TYR A 92 -6.01 19.30 33.29
N GLN A 93 -6.74 18.73 34.23
CA GLN A 93 -6.91 19.27 35.57
C GLN A 93 -5.82 18.76 36.53
N GLU A 94 -5.30 17.57 36.26
CA GLU A 94 -4.24 16.94 37.04
C GLU A 94 -3.11 16.49 36.12
N ALA A 95 -1.87 16.63 36.60
CA ALA A 95 -0.69 16.12 35.93
C ALA A 95 0.38 15.71 36.95
N GLU A 96 0.90 14.50 36.82
CA GLU A 96 1.93 13.96 37.70
C GLU A 96 3.06 13.35 36.87
N LYS A 97 4.29 13.80 37.17
CA LYS A 97 5.49 13.20 36.57
C LYS A 97 5.97 12.03 37.43
N GLN A 98 6.04 10.86 36.81
CA GLN A 98 6.46 9.61 37.43
C GLN A 98 7.68 9.04 36.65
N ASN A 99 8.90 9.41 37.05
CA ASN A 99 10.15 9.12 36.36
C ASN A 99 10.15 9.70 34.93
N ASP A 100 10.14 8.83 33.91
CA ASP A 100 10.11 9.12 32.48
C ASP A 100 8.68 9.21 31.89
N ARG A 101 7.65 9.08 32.73
CA ARG A 101 6.25 9.15 32.35
C ARG A 101 5.59 10.39 32.90
N LEU A 102 4.57 10.86 32.17
CA LEU A 102 3.70 11.92 32.62
C LEU A 102 2.26 11.42 32.54
N VAL A 103 1.61 11.33 33.71
CA VAL A 103 0.21 10.92 33.83
C VAL A 103 -0.65 12.17 33.95
N CYS A 104 -1.60 12.33 33.05
CA CYS A 104 -2.49 13.50 33.00
C CYS A 104 -3.93 13.06 33.06
N LYS A 105 -4.77 13.84 33.75
CA LYS A 105 -6.21 13.56 33.84
C LYS A 105 -7.04 14.76 33.44
N ALA A 106 -8.14 14.48 32.76
CA ALA A 106 -9.15 15.46 32.41
C ALA A 106 -10.55 14.90 32.68
N LYS A 107 -11.46 15.80 33.08
CA LYS A 107 -12.86 15.46 33.28
C LYS A 107 -13.74 16.28 32.37
N ILE A 108 -14.71 15.62 31.73
CA ILE A 108 -15.73 16.26 30.89
C ILE A 108 -17.11 15.86 31.38
N ILE A 109 -17.94 16.85 31.65
CA ILE A 109 -19.36 16.66 31.97
C ILE A 109 -20.17 17.27 30.82
N THR A 110 -21.02 16.47 30.17
CA THR A 110 -21.89 16.94 29.10
C THR A 110 -23.04 17.77 29.65
N ASP A 111 -23.66 18.59 28.78
CA ASP A 111 -24.88 19.36 29.14
C ASP A 111 -26.03 18.45 29.62
N SER A 112 -26.03 17.19 29.17
CA SER A 112 -27.02 16.20 29.58
C SER A 112 -26.68 15.49 30.90
N GLY A 113 -25.48 15.70 31.44
CA GLY A 113 -25.01 15.16 32.71
C GLY A 113 -24.34 13.79 32.62
N SER A 114 -23.87 13.36 31.42
CA SER A 114 -22.90 12.27 31.32
C SER A 114 -21.53 12.76 31.81
N ASP A 115 -20.78 11.88 32.47
CA ASP A 115 -19.49 12.20 33.10
C ASP A 115 -18.42 11.28 32.52
N PHE A 116 -17.35 11.88 32.00
CA PHE A 116 -16.21 11.20 31.38
C PHE A 116 -14.93 11.58 32.14
N GLU A 117 -14.13 10.57 32.47
CA GLU A 117 -12.74 10.76 32.92
C GLU A 117 -11.80 10.30 31.82
N VAL A 118 -10.82 11.14 31.48
CA VAL A 118 -9.80 10.84 30.50
C VAL A 118 -8.45 10.76 31.19
N THR A 119 -7.77 9.66 31.05
CA THR A 119 -6.39 9.45 31.51
C THR A 119 -5.46 9.29 30.36
N ASP A 120 -4.48 10.19 30.24
CA ASP A 120 -3.40 10.15 29.28
C ASP A 120 -2.07 9.85 29.96
N VAL A 121 -1.33 8.89 29.40
CA VAL A 121 0.03 8.58 29.84
C VAL A 121 0.98 8.85 28.69
N TYR A 122 1.86 9.83 28.88
CA TYR A 122 2.91 10.16 27.92
C TYR A 122 4.24 9.53 28.32
N THR A 123 4.99 9.06 27.30
CA THR A 123 6.37 8.60 27.44
C THR A 123 7.22 9.12 26.30
N VAL A 124 8.47 9.50 26.61
CA VAL A 124 9.48 9.84 25.61
C VAL A 124 10.59 8.80 25.72
N ALA A 125 10.83 8.08 24.63
CA ALA A 125 11.94 7.12 24.60
C ALA A 125 13.28 7.85 24.48
N GLU A 126 14.24 7.44 25.30
CA GLU A 126 15.59 8.02 25.24
C GLU A 126 16.21 7.76 23.85
N ASN A 127 16.78 8.82 23.26
CA ASN A 127 17.41 8.82 21.94
C ASN A 127 16.49 8.45 20.76
N GLU A 128 15.18 8.51 20.95
CA GLU A 128 14.21 8.36 19.84
C GLU A 128 13.50 9.69 19.59
N ASP A 129 13.30 10.05 18.33
CA ASP A 129 12.52 11.23 17.92
C ASP A 129 11.01 10.95 18.00
N LYS A 130 10.57 10.40 19.15
CA LYS A 130 9.22 9.87 19.32
C LYS A 130 8.62 10.19 20.69
N LEU A 131 7.34 10.59 20.67
CA LEU A 131 6.51 10.75 21.85
C LEU A 131 5.34 9.76 21.76
N ARG A 132 5.16 8.92 22.77
CA ARG A 132 4.05 7.97 22.85
C ARG A 132 2.97 8.48 23.80
N LEU A 133 1.73 8.26 23.43
CA LEU A 133 0.53 8.54 24.20
C LEU A 133 -0.29 7.27 24.35
N SER A 134 -0.66 6.91 25.58
CA SER A 134 -1.74 5.96 25.86
C SER A 134 -2.91 6.73 26.45
N ARG A 135 -4.08 6.66 25.80
CA ARG A 135 -5.31 7.32 26.28
C ARG A 135 -6.36 6.29 26.67
N VAL A 136 -6.97 6.50 27.81
CA VAL A 136 -8.17 5.79 28.27
C VAL A 136 -9.28 6.80 28.53
N VAL A 137 -10.49 6.53 28.06
CA VAL A 137 -11.69 7.33 28.32
C VAL A 137 -12.70 6.47 29.04
N ASP A 138 -12.92 6.75 30.32
CA ASP A 138 -13.89 6.09 31.17
C ASP A 138 -15.21 6.86 31.22
N VAL A 139 -16.32 6.17 30.96
CA VAL A 139 -17.66 6.69 31.17
C VAL A 139 -18.04 6.46 32.65
N MET A 140 -17.82 7.46 33.50
CA MET A 140 -18.11 7.40 34.94
C MET A 140 -19.61 7.40 35.20
N LYS A 141 -20.39 8.14 34.38
CA LYS A 141 -21.83 8.22 34.45
C LYS A 141 -22.43 8.42 33.05
N ALA A 142 -23.46 7.66 32.73
CA ALA A 142 -24.27 7.85 31.54
C ALA A 142 -25.60 8.49 31.88
N SER A 143 -25.94 9.60 31.25
CA SER A 143 -27.19 10.33 31.51
C SER A 143 -28.44 9.68 30.92
N GLY A 144 -28.25 8.77 29.94
CA GLY A 144 -29.31 8.19 29.12
C GLY A 144 -29.83 9.14 28.01
N LYS A 145 -29.35 10.39 27.98
CA LYS A 145 -29.65 11.36 26.91
C LYS A 145 -28.56 11.48 25.87
N ASP A 146 -27.36 10.99 26.18
CA ASP A 146 -26.26 10.86 25.26
C ASP A 146 -26.21 9.42 24.72
N HIS A 147 -26.18 9.28 23.41
CA HIS A 147 -26.24 7.97 22.73
C HIS A 147 -24.87 7.37 22.47
N ALA A 148 -23.97 8.15 21.90
CA ALA A 148 -22.68 7.69 21.43
C ALA A 148 -21.61 8.76 21.55
N PHE A 149 -20.34 8.36 21.48
CA PHE A 149 -19.22 9.29 21.52
C PHE A 149 -18.00 8.78 20.75
N ASN A 150 -17.18 9.74 20.30
CA ASN A 150 -15.84 9.55 19.79
C ASN A 150 -14.86 10.41 20.58
N SER A 151 -13.62 9.98 20.70
CA SER A 151 -12.54 10.82 21.19
C SER A 151 -11.56 11.16 20.07
N TYR A 152 -10.99 12.36 20.16
CA TYR A 152 -10.05 12.88 19.18
C TYR A 152 -8.75 13.31 19.86
N PHE A 153 -7.64 13.04 19.20
CA PHE A 153 -6.36 13.67 19.46
C PHE A 153 -6.02 14.55 18.25
N MET A 154 -5.85 15.86 18.48
CA MET A 154 -5.69 16.84 17.39
C MET A 154 -4.59 17.84 17.74
N VAL A 155 -3.52 17.86 16.96
CA VAL A 155 -2.38 18.78 17.15
C VAL A 155 -1.99 19.47 15.84
N ARG A 156 -1.69 20.77 15.93
CA ARG A 156 -1.22 21.61 14.82
C ARG A 156 0.07 22.32 15.19
N ASN A 157 0.79 22.82 14.19
CA ASN A 157 1.91 23.70 14.48
C ASN A 157 1.42 24.97 15.20
N GLU A 158 2.17 25.43 16.21
CA GLU A 158 1.88 26.69 16.93
C GLU A 158 1.90 27.88 15.98
N VAL A 159 2.89 27.93 15.07
CA VAL A 159 2.96 28.92 14.00
C VAL A 159 2.02 28.50 12.89
N GLN A 160 1.12 29.38 12.51
CA GLN A 160 0.16 29.14 11.43
C GLN A 160 0.89 28.82 10.11
N GLN A 161 0.46 27.76 9.45
CA GLN A 161 1.02 27.29 8.20
C GLN A 161 -0.08 27.19 7.14
N ALA A 162 0.19 27.69 5.93
CA ALA A 162 -0.74 27.48 4.83
C ALA A 162 -0.77 25.99 4.44
N ILE A 163 -1.95 25.50 4.04
CA ILE A 163 -2.14 24.12 3.55
C ILE A 163 -1.16 23.81 2.42
N THR A 164 -1.02 24.74 1.45
CA THR A 164 -0.08 24.61 0.31
C THR A 164 1.41 24.73 0.70
N GLY A 165 1.70 25.20 1.91
CA GLY A 165 3.05 25.22 2.51
C GLY A 165 3.52 23.88 3.06
N CYS A 166 2.65 22.87 3.05
CA CYS A 166 2.94 21.54 3.53
C CYS A 166 2.92 20.52 2.41
N GLU A 167 3.50 19.35 2.69
CA GLU A 167 3.39 18.11 1.91
C GLU A 167 2.81 17.05 2.82
N TYR A 168 1.94 16.21 2.29
CA TYR A 168 1.09 15.29 3.07
C TYR A 168 1.35 13.85 2.68
N PHE A 169 1.20 12.95 3.66
CA PHE A 169 1.29 11.53 3.43
C PHE A 169 0.30 10.76 4.30
N ILE A 170 -0.52 9.95 3.67
CA ILE A 170 -1.29 8.85 4.27
C ILE A 170 -1.07 7.65 3.34
N PRO A 171 -0.53 6.52 3.84
CA PRO A 171 -0.26 5.33 3.02
C PRO A 171 -1.48 4.91 2.20
N SER A 172 -1.29 4.66 0.92
CA SER A 172 -2.32 4.28 -0.07
C SER A 172 -3.35 5.37 -0.41
N LEU A 173 -3.30 6.56 0.20
CA LEU A 173 -4.33 7.60 0.02
C LEU A 173 -3.77 8.94 -0.44
N ILE A 174 -2.75 9.48 0.22
CA ILE A 174 -2.24 10.83 -0.03
C ILE A 174 -0.72 10.83 -0.15
N TYR A 175 -0.21 11.52 -1.18
CA TYR A 175 1.23 11.64 -1.43
C TYR A 175 1.57 13.04 -1.91
N LYS A 176 2.45 13.72 -1.17
CA LYS A 176 3.12 14.99 -1.43
C LYS A 176 2.21 16.19 -1.18
N ASP A 177 1.66 16.81 -2.18
CA ASP A 177 0.83 18.02 -2.04
C ASP A 177 -0.50 17.87 -2.81
N GLU A 178 -1.42 18.80 -2.56
CA GLU A 178 -2.74 18.79 -3.19
C GLU A 178 -2.69 18.89 -4.73
N SER A 179 -1.65 19.54 -5.28
CA SER A 179 -1.47 19.67 -6.73
C SER A 179 -1.19 18.34 -7.42
N ASN A 180 -0.79 17.33 -6.67
CA ASN A 180 -0.56 15.96 -7.16
C ASN A 180 -1.77 15.04 -6.97
N LEU A 181 -2.81 15.51 -6.33
CA LEU A 181 -4.10 14.83 -6.33
C LEU A 181 -4.68 14.98 -7.73
N SER A 182 -5.19 13.88 -8.27
CA SER A 182 -5.69 13.86 -9.63
C SER A 182 -6.78 14.93 -9.83
N GLU A 183 -6.78 15.56 -11.00
CA GLU A 183 -7.83 16.49 -11.43
C GLU A 183 -9.21 15.84 -11.46
N SER A 184 -9.25 14.50 -11.51
CA SER A 184 -10.47 13.78 -11.32
C SER A 184 -10.79 13.71 -9.83
N SER A 185 -11.89 13.80 -9.58
CA SER A 185 -12.68 13.78 -8.38
C SER A 185 -12.54 12.55 -7.46
N ILE A 186 -11.53 11.73 -7.58
CA ILE A 186 -11.27 10.55 -6.76
C ILE A 186 -10.03 10.80 -5.90
N GLY A 187 -10.15 10.64 -4.60
CA GLY A 187 -9.11 10.94 -3.62
C GLY A 187 -9.54 12.03 -2.64
N ALA A 188 -8.67 12.36 -1.70
CA ALA A 188 -8.94 13.35 -0.69
C ALA A 188 -9.22 14.74 -1.29
N ASP A 189 -10.22 15.40 -0.75
CA ASP A 189 -10.63 16.73 -1.17
C ASP A 189 -10.14 17.77 -0.15
N PHE A 190 -9.03 18.45 -0.47
CA PHE A 190 -8.43 19.48 0.38
C PHE A 190 -9.24 20.78 0.46
N THR A 191 -10.38 20.85 -0.21
CA THR A 191 -11.31 21.98 -0.09
C THR A 191 -12.24 21.85 1.12
N HIS A 192 -12.24 20.69 1.79
CA HIS A 192 -13.05 20.40 2.97
C HIS A 192 -12.21 20.36 4.24
N ASP A 193 -12.85 20.61 5.37
CA ASP A 193 -12.17 20.74 6.67
C ASP A 193 -11.55 19.42 7.16
N TRP A 194 -12.13 18.28 6.79
CA TRP A 194 -11.76 16.98 7.30
C TRP A 194 -11.27 16.05 6.21
N ILE A 195 -10.05 15.58 6.36
CA ILE A 195 -9.50 14.42 5.66
C ILE A 195 -9.24 13.37 6.74
N LEU A 196 -10.12 12.40 6.89
CA LEU A 196 -10.04 11.42 7.95
C LEU A 196 -10.35 10.04 7.39
N ALA A 197 -9.33 9.21 7.26
CA ALA A 197 -9.39 7.88 6.68
C ALA A 197 -9.32 6.80 7.75
N ARG A 198 -10.14 5.77 7.62
CA ARG A 198 -10.12 4.60 8.50
C ARG A 198 -8.85 3.80 8.27
N GLU A 199 -8.28 3.28 9.34
CA GLU A 199 -6.99 2.57 9.32
C GLU A 199 -6.99 1.35 8.41
N GLU A 200 -8.10 0.63 8.29
CA GLU A 200 -8.22 -0.52 7.40
C GLU A 200 -7.97 -0.22 5.90
N ARG A 201 -7.93 1.08 5.55
CA ARG A 201 -7.65 1.54 4.19
C ARG A 201 -6.19 1.89 3.97
N MET A 202 -5.35 1.71 4.97
CA MET A 202 -3.95 2.12 4.96
C MET A 202 -3.03 0.92 4.98
N GLY A 203 -1.94 0.98 4.24
CA GLY A 203 -0.87 -0.02 4.32
C GLY A 203 -0.25 -0.11 5.71
N LEU A 204 -0.17 1.02 6.41
CA LEU A 204 0.10 1.17 7.85
C LEU A 204 -0.76 2.33 8.40
N PRO A 205 -1.21 2.28 9.66
CA PRO A 205 -2.00 3.35 10.26
C PRO A 205 -1.12 4.55 10.62
N LEU A 206 -0.91 5.43 9.64
CA LEU A 206 0.04 6.54 9.67
C LEU A 206 -0.51 7.74 8.91
N ALA A 207 -0.40 8.94 9.48
CA ALA A 207 -0.59 10.20 8.77
C ALA A 207 0.57 11.16 9.07
N MET A 208 1.10 11.83 8.06
CA MET A 208 2.24 12.73 8.18
C MET A 208 2.01 14.01 7.38
N PHE A 209 2.43 15.15 7.90
CA PHE A 209 2.72 16.31 7.08
C PHE A 209 4.15 16.83 7.29
N ARG A 210 4.71 17.39 6.23
CA ARG A 210 6.02 18.03 6.21
C ARG A 210 5.89 19.50 5.86
N ASN A 211 6.44 20.38 6.66
CA ASN A 211 6.51 21.79 6.35
C ASN A 211 7.67 22.07 5.37
N LYS A 212 7.36 22.65 4.23
CA LYS A 212 8.34 22.92 3.17
C LYS A 212 9.41 23.94 3.58
N SER A 213 9.07 24.88 4.47
CA SER A 213 9.99 25.97 4.86
C SER A 213 10.93 25.60 6.01
N SER A 214 10.46 24.82 7.00
CA SER A 214 11.28 24.36 8.13
C SER A 214 11.97 23.02 7.86
N GLU A 215 11.53 22.31 6.82
CA GLU A 215 11.99 20.95 6.48
C GLU A 215 11.75 19.93 7.61
N VAL A 216 10.83 20.22 8.52
CA VAL A 216 10.43 19.33 9.60
C VAL A 216 9.15 18.62 9.21
N SER A 217 9.15 17.31 9.40
CA SER A 217 7.95 16.48 9.29
C SER A 217 7.53 15.94 10.65
N VAL A 218 6.22 15.83 10.84
CA VAL A 218 5.62 15.20 11.99
C VAL A 218 4.61 14.17 11.51
N ALA A 219 4.65 12.98 12.10
CA ALA A 219 3.71 11.92 11.82
C ALA A 219 3.00 11.46 13.08
N LEU A 220 1.78 11.02 12.91
CA LEU A 220 0.96 10.38 13.93
C LEU A 220 0.66 8.95 13.45
N ALA A 221 1.05 7.97 14.25
CA ALA A 221 0.79 6.56 14.01
C ALA A 221 -0.02 5.98 15.16
N ASP A 222 -1.03 5.16 14.83
CA ASP A 222 -1.61 4.23 15.80
C ASP A 222 -0.76 2.98 15.87
N TYR A 223 -0.58 2.39 17.04
CA TYR A 223 0.07 1.11 17.18
C TYR A 223 -0.72 0.08 17.97
N ASN A 224 -2.01 0.06 17.73
CA ASN A 224 -2.85 -1.04 18.13
C ASN A 224 -2.53 -2.29 17.30
N LEU A 225 -1.85 -3.24 17.92
CA LEU A 225 -1.45 -4.49 17.24
C LEU A 225 -2.60 -5.49 17.07
N ASN A 226 -3.73 -5.26 17.72
CA ASN A 226 -4.88 -6.17 17.73
C ASN A 226 -6.19 -5.42 17.48
N PRO A 227 -6.36 -4.81 16.30
CA PRO A 227 -7.61 -4.14 15.96
C PRO A 227 -8.74 -5.17 15.83
N VAL A 228 -9.94 -4.78 16.25
CA VAL A 228 -11.14 -5.63 16.22
C VAL A 228 -12.27 -4.91 15.49
N THR A 229 -12.96 -5.64 14.64
CA THR A 229 -14.16 -5.18 13.95
C THR A 229 -15.13 -6.34 13.66
N PHE A 230 -16.24 -6.01 13.02
CA PHE A 230 -17.27 -6.93 12.55
C PHE A 230 -17.78 -6.45 11.19
N LYS A 231 -18.50 -7.31 10.46
CA LYS A 231 -19.09 -6.95 9.18
C LYS A 231 -20.15 -5.87 9.36
N GLU A 232 -19.99 -4.78 8.68
CA GLU A 232 -20.94 -3.66 8.68
C GLU A 232 -21.99 -3.81 7.58
N ASP A 233 -23.21 -3.32 7.85
CA ASP A 233 -24.20 -3.16 6.79
C ASP A 233 -23.82 -2.00 5.87
N VAL A 234 -23.85 -2.26 4.57
CA VAL A 234 -23.60 -1.24 3.55
C VAL A 234 -24.67 -0.15 3.64
N GLY A 235 -24.25 1.09 3.83
CA GLY A 235 -25.14 2.25 3.85
C GLY A 235 -25.49 2.81 5.23
N MET A 236 -24.97 2.26 6.32
CA MET A 236 -25.11 2.89 7.64
C MET A 236 -24.22 4.13 7.76
N ASP A 237 -24.84 5.30 7.86
CA ASP A 237 -24.12 6.56 8.04
C ASP A 237 -23.53 6.68 9.45
N HIS A 238 -24.22 6.14 10.45
CA HIS A 238 -23.76 6.13 11.84
C HIS A 238 -23.99 4.76 12.46
N LEU A 239 -22.90 4.12 12.90
CA LEU A 239 -22.92 2.84 13.60
C LEU A 239 -22.37 3.03 15.03
N VAL A 240 -23.13 2.58 16.02
CA VAL A 240 -22.72 2.61 17.42
C VAL A 240 -22.47 1.20 17.91
N ASN A 241 -21.21 0.86 18.18
CA ASN A 241 -20.83 -0.47 18.62
C ASN A 241 -19.62 -0.41 19.56
N ALA A 242 -19.71 -1.08 20.70
CA ALA A 242 -18.65 -1.13 21.72
C ALA A 242 -17.47 -2.03 21.33
N ASP A 243 -17.65 -2.92 20.35
CA ASP A 243 -16.65 -3.94 19.99
C ASP A 243 -15.71 -3.47 18.85
N MET A 244 -15.82 -2.23 18.42
CA MET A 244 -14.97 -1.66 17.39
C MET A 244 -13.70 -1.07 18.01
N HIS A 245 -12.55 -1.68 17.76
CA HIS A 245 -11.25 -1.29 18.30
C HIS A 245 -10.23 -1.01 17.20
N PHE A 246 -10.47 0.01 16.39
CA PHE A 246 -9.53 0.61 15.46
C PHE A 246 -9.94 2.07 15.23
N GLY A 247 -9.01 2.89 14.72
CA GLY A 247 -9.19 4.32 14.59
C GLY A 247 -9.28 4.83 13.16
N SER A 248 -9.14 6.14 13.05
CA SER A 248 -8.95 6.86 11.79
C SER A 248 -7.88 7.93 11.97
N LEU A 249 -7.07 8.12 10.94
CA LEU A 249 -5.98 9.08 10.88
C LEU A 249 -6.18 10.06 9.73
N GLY A 250 -5.65 11.26 9.89
CA GLY A 250 -5.71 12.25 8.83
C GLY A 250 -5.41 13.67 9.26
N PHE A 251 -6.15 14.62 8.65
CA PHE A 251 -5.91 16.05 8.82
C PHE A 251 -7.21 16.82 9.09
N TYR A 252 -7.09 17.87 9.89
CA TYR A 252 -8.12 18.89 10.07
C TYR A 252 -7.60 20.23 9.55
N LEU A 253 -8.34 20.85 8.63
CA LEU A 253 -7.88 21.99 7.81
C LEU A 253 -8.67 23.27 8.08
N ALA A 254 -9.72 23.26 8.92
CA ALA A 254 -10.64 24.39 9.10
C ALA A 254 -9.97 25.69 9.60
N SER A 255 -8.85 25.61 10.29
CA SER A 255 -8.09 26.78 10.73
C SER A 255 -7.12 27.34 9.67
N GLN A 256 -7.16 26.82 8.45
CA GLN A 256 -6.17 27.06 7.39
C GLN A 256 -4.73 26.73 7.81
N SER A 257 -4.58 25.94 8.87
CA SER A 257 -3.30 25.38 9.32
C SER A 257 -3.53 23.90 9.56
N PRO A 258 -2.84 23.00 8.84
CA PRO A 258 -3.09 21.58 8.95
C PRO A 258 -2.83 21.10 10.38
N ALA A 259 -3.76 20.32 10.91
CA ALA A 259 -3.58 19.58 12.15
C ALA A 259 -3.57 18.08 11.86
N LEU A 260 -2.69 17.32 12.52
CA LEU A 260 -2.81 15.86 12.60
C LEU A 260 -3.99 15.50 13.46
N VAL A 261 -4.74 14.50 13.01
CA VAL A 261 -5.95 14.02 13.71
C VAL A 261 -5.91 12.52 13.85
N TYR A 262 -6.26 12.06 15.04
CA TYR A 262 -6.70 10.70 15.30
C TYR A 262 -8.12 10.73 15.88
N CYS A 263 -9.00 9.86 15.36
CA CYS A 263 -10.36 9.68 15.83
C CYS A 263 -10.59 8.22 16.23
N PHE A 264 -11.12 8.00 17.42
CA PHE A 264 -11.43 6.66 17.90
C PHE A 264 -12.86 6.59 18.47
N PRO A 265 -13.63 5.55 18.13
CA PRO A 265 -13.38 4.56 17.06
C PRO A 265 -13.42 5.19 15.67
N GLY A 266 -12.92 4.44 14.67
CA GLY A 266 -12.61 4.94 13.35
C GLY A 266 -13.83 5.38 12.54
N SER A 267 -13.99 6.68 12.36
CA SER A 267 -14.96 7.30 11.46
C SER A 267 -14.27 7.74 10.17
N GLU A 268 -14.98 7.69 9.03
CA GLU A 268 -14.47 8.19 7.76
C GLU A 268 -15.01 9.57 7.47
N GLY A 269 -14.13 10.51 7.18
CA GLY A 269 -14.48 11.89 6.91
C GLY A 269 -15.19 12.05 5.57
N GLU A 270 -16.08 13.02 5.50
CA GLU A 270 -16.71 13.44 4.26
C GLU A 270 -15.65 13.85 3.24
N HIS A 271 -15.81 13.42 1.98
CA HIS A 271 -14.86 13.69 0.89
C HIS A 271 -13.40 13.18 1.08
N THR A 272 -13.17 12.33 2.08
CA THR A 272 -11.83 11.81 2.31
C THR A 272 -11.38 10.89 1.18
N TYR A 273 -12.31 10.09 0.68
CA TYR A 273 -11.98 9.06 -0.27
C TYR A 273 -13.20 8.65 -1.11
N ALA A 274 -12.94 8.09 -2.29
CA ALA A 274 -13.98 7.53 -3.16
C ALA A 274 -13.76 6.03 -3.35
N ASP A 275 -14.83 5.27 -3.51
CA ASP A 275 -14.71 3.88 -3.89
C ASP A 275 -14.29 3.70 -5.37
N GLY A 276 -13.77 2.51 -5.70
CA GLY A 276 -13.28 2.19 -7.04
C GLY A 276 -14.34 2.18 -8.15
N GLY A 277 -15.62 2.31 -7.81
CA GLY A 277 -16.73 2.37 -8.78
C GLY A 277 -17.03 3.79 -9.28
N GLY A 278 -16.24 4.79 -8.89
CA GLY A 278 -16.46 6.19 -9.26
C GLY A 278 -17.59 6.87 -8.48
N SER A 279 -18.23 6.16 -7.55
CA SER A 279 -19.12 6.77 -6.56
C SER A 279 -18.26 7.34 -5.42
N ARG A 280 -18.48 8.59 -5.09
CA ARG A 280 -17.80 9.23 -3.97
C ARG A 280 -18.56 9.03 -2.70
N GLU A 281 -17.87 8.56 -1.66
CA GLU A 281 -18.36 8.71 -0.31
C GLU A 281 -18.29 10.20 0.04
N ARG A 282 -19.41 10.89 -0.08
CA ARG A 282 -19.50 12.34 0.14
C ARG A 282 -20.12 12.70 1.49
N ARG A 283 -20.26 11.73 2.36
CA ARG A 283 -20.88 11.88 3.67
C ARG A 283 -20.04 11.16 4.72
N TRP A 284 -20.14 11.62 5.93
CA TRP A 284 -19.53 10.95 7.06
C TRP A 284 -20.02 9.50 7.18
N ALA A 285 -19.08 8.57 7.31
CA ALA A 285 -19.34 7.23 7.80
C ALA A 285 -18.92 7.19 9.28
N ARG A 286 -19.84 7.57 10.17
CA ARG A 286 -19.55 7.71 11.59
C ARG A 286 -19.58 6.37 12.30
N ARG A 287 -18.58 6.15 13.13
CA ARG A 287 -18.41 4.97 13.98
C ARG A 287 -18.14 5.46 15.38
N SER A 288 -18.96 5.05 16.35
CA SER A 288 -18.90 5.59 17.70
C SER A 288 -19.09 4.49 18.73
N HIS A 289 -18.53 4.68 19.91
CA HIS A 289 -18.84 3.86 21.09
C HIS A 289 -20.12 4.36 21.77
N PRO A 290 -20.90 3.47 22.40
CA PRO A 290 -22.07 3.88 23.18
C PRO A 290 -21.65 4.63 24.44
N VAL A 291 -22.40 5.64 24.85
CA VAL A 291 -22.23 6.28 26.17
C VAL A 291 -22.76 5.32 27.22
N ARG A 292 -21.91 4.44 27.74
CA ARG A 292 -22.25 3.39 28.71
C ARG A 292 -21.09 3.17 29.67
N VAL A 293 -21.39 3.09 30.97
CA VAL A 293 -20.39 2.74 32.00
C VAL A 293 -19.79 1.37 31.69
N GLY A 294 -18.44 1.28 31.73
CA GLY A 294 -17.70 0.07 31.49
C GLY A 294 -17.50 -0.25 30.00
N VAL A 295 -17.78 0.67 29.06
CA VAL A 295 -17.32 0.54 27.68
C VAL A 295 -15.79 0.69 27.65
N GLU A 296 -15.12 -0.21 26.96
CA GLU A 296 -13.68 -0.09 26.73
C GLU A 296 -13.42 0.94 25.61
N HIS A 297 -12.71 2.02 25.97
CA HIS A 297 -12.34 3.08 25.03
C HIS A 297 -10.90 3.50 25.30
N ALA A 298 -9.98 2.79 24.66
CA ALA A 298 -8.54 2.99 24.86
C ALA A 298 -7.79 2.84 23.54
N TYR A 299 -6.72 3.63 23.40
CA TYR A 299 -5.83 3.57 22.23
C TYR A 299 -4.43 4.07 22.56
N MET A 300 -3.50 3.76 21.67
CA MET A 300 -2.10 4.16 21.79
C MET A 300 -1.62 4.84 20.51
N LEU A 301 -0.97 5.99 20.66
CA LEU A 301 -0.44 6.78 19.56
C LEU A 301 1.06 7.01 19.72
N GLU A 302 1.75 7.12 18.58
CA GLU A 302 3.14 7.55 18.51
C GLU A 302 3.25 8.78 17.61
N LEU A 303 3.74 9.90 18.15
CA LEU A 303 4.15 11.05 17.35
C LEU A 303 5.63 10.89 17.02
N GLN A 304 5.94 10.98 15.75
CA GLN A 304 7.29 10.84 15.21
C GLN A 304 7.73 12.18 14.61
N PHE A 305 8.95 12.63 14.92
CA PHE A 305 9.49 13.91 14.45
C PHE A 305 10.75 13.67 13.64
N LYS A 306 10.83 14.24 12.43
CA LYS A 306 12.00 14.13 11.57
C LYS A 306 12.32 15.49 10.96
N LYS A 307 13.60 15.70 10.69
CA LYS A 307 14.08 16.87 9.95
C LYS A 307 14.71 16.39 8.65
N GLU A 308 13.96 16.53 7.57
CA GLU A 308 14.32 16.00 6.28
C GLU A 308 14.11 17.02 5.15
N VAL A 309 15.14 17.20 4.35
CA VAL A 309 15.19 18.20 3.26
C VAL A 309 14.14 17.90 2.19
N ALA A 310 13.82 16.63 1.91
CA ALA A 310 12.95 16.23 0.83
C ALA A 310 11.81 15.30 1.29
N PHE A 311 10.65 15.43 0.65
CA PHE A 311 9.47 14.60 0.92
C PHE A 311 9.72 13.08 0.78
N PRO A 312 10.45 12.57 -0.25
CA PRO A 312 10.71 11.13 -0.34
C PRO A 312 11.43 10.56 0.89
N LYS A 313 12.36 11.34 1.46
CA LYS A 313 13.09 10.90 2.65
C LYS A 313 12.22 10.96 3.91
N ALA A 314 11.37 11.97 4.04
CA ALA A 314 10.40 12.03 5.13
C ALA A 314 9.42 10.83 5.09
N LEU A 315 8.90 10.50 3.92
CA LEU A 315 8.05 9.33 3.71
C LEU A 315 8.78 8.04 4.13
N GLU A 316 10.01 7.84 3.65
CA GLU A 316 10.84 6.68 4.00
C GLU A 316 11.02 6.54 5.51
N GLU A 317 11.45 7.61 6.20
CA GLU A 317 11.77 7.58 7.63
C GLU A 317 10.53 7.27 8.49
N HIS A 318 9.40 7.93 8.22
CA HIS A 318 8.16 7.69 8.97
C HIS A 318 7.54 6.32 8.65
N TRP A 319 7.58 5.91 7.39
CA TRP A 319 7.13 4.57 7.00
C TRP A 319 7.97 3.49 7.69
N LYS A 320 9.31 3.55 7.60
CA LYS A 320 10.21 2.60 8.27
C LYS A 320 10.01 2.56 9.78
N ALA A 321 9.86 3.72 10.42
CA ALA A 321 9.66 3.79 11.86
C ALA A 321 8.37 3.05 12.27
N THR A 322 7.27 3.25 11.53
CA THR A 322 6.00 2.58 11.79
C THR A 322 6.05 1.10 11.38
N PHE A 323 6.69 0.76 10.25
CA PHE A 323 6.90 -0.62 9.82
C PHE A 323 7.65 -1.44 10.88
N ASN A 324 8.72 -0.89 11.46
CA ASN A 324 9.49 -1.54 12.51
C ASN A 324 8.69 -1.71 13.81
N LEU A 325 7.74 -0.80 14.09
CA LEU A 325 6.84 -0.91 15.23
C LEU A 325 5.90 -2.13 15.09
N TYR A 326 5.33 -2.34 13.89
CA TYR A 326 4.46 -3.47 13.60
C TYR A 326 5.22 -4.77 13.36
N ASN A 327 6.47 -4.69 12.88
CA ASN A 327 7.36 -5.81 12.61
C ASN A 327 6.66 -7.00 11.93
N PRO A 328 6.15 -6.82 10.70
CA PRO A 328 5.32 -7.81 10.03
C PRO A 328 6.04 -9.15 9.84
N GLU A 329 5.33 -10.23 10.11
CA GLU A 329 5.87 -11.58 10.06
C GLU A 329 5.85 -12.15 8.63
N VAL A 330 6.94 -12.81 8.23
CA VAL A 330 7.06 -13.54 6.98
C VAL A 330 6.50 -14.94 7.17
N LEU A 331 5.59 -15.35 6.30
CA LEU A 331 4.99 -16.68 6.30
C LEU A 331 5.95 -17.71 5.71
N GLU A 332 5.79 -18.96 6.15
CA GLU A 332 6.48 -20.09 5.51
C GLU A 332 5.66 -20.57 4.30
N VAL A 333 6.27 -20.54 3.13
CA VAL A 333 5.70 -21.00 1.86
C VAL A 333 6.78 -21.75 1.08
N ASP A 334 6.45 -22.91 0.54
CA ASP A 334 7.34 -23.66 -0.34
C ASP A 334 7.24 -23.11 -1.78
N ASN A 335 8.31 -22.52 -2.26
CA ASN A 335 8.37 -21.94 -3.61
C ASN A 335 8.39 -22.99 -4.72
N GLU A 336 8.86 -24.22 -4.45
CA GLU A 336 8.77 -25.33 -5.40
C GLU A 336 7.30 -25.75 -5.60
N ASP A 337 6.52 -25.81 -4.53
CA ASP A 337 5.08 -26.10 -4.63
C ASP A 337 4.35 -24.99 -5.39
N VAL A 338 4.64 -23.72 -5.09
CA VAL A 338 4.08 -22.56 -5.83
C VAL A 338 4.40 -22.66 -7.32
N MET A 339 5.67 -22.95 -7.66
CA MET A 339 6.12 -23.10 -9.05
C MET A 339 5.40 -24.26 -9.74
N ASN A 340 5.36 -25.44 -9.10
CA ASN A 340 4.79 -26.64 -9.70
C ASN A 340 3.28 -26.50 -9.90
N TYR A 341 2.54 -26.12 -8.87
CA TYR A 341 1.08 -25.98 -8.97
C TYR A 341 0.66 -24.82 -9.88
N GLY A 342 1.43 -23.71 -9.90
CA GLY A 342 1.18 -22.63 -10.86
C GLY A 342 1.31 -23.10 -12.31
N LEU A 343 2.34 -23.90 -12.62
CA LEU A 343 2.52 -24.48 -13.96
C LEU A 343 1.45 -25.55 -14.28
N GLU A 344 1.05 -26.36 -13.30
CA GLU A 344 -0.04 -27.35 -13.49
C GLU A 344 -1.38 -26.66 -13.79
N VAL A 345 -1.68 -25.50 -13.17
CA VAL A 345 -2.87 -24.69 -13.50
C VAL A 345 -2.80 -24.22 -14.97
N LEU A 346 -1.64 -23.72 -15.41
CA LEU A 346 -1.48 -23.31 -16.81
C LEU A 346 -1.59 -24.51 -17.79
N ASP A 347 -1.01 -25.65 -17.44
CA ASP A 347 -1.14 -26.87 -18.24
C ASP A 347 -2.59 -27.34 -18.32
N HIS A 348 -3.32 -27.33 -17.20
CA HIS A 348 -4.72 -27.75 -17.13
C HIS A 348 -5.65 -26.86 -17.96
N TYR A 349 -5.50 -25.53 -17.85
CA TYR A 349 -6.36 -24.58 -18.55
C TYR A 349 -5.89 -24.21 -19.96
N TRP A 350 -4.81 -24.82 -20.45
CA TRP A 350 -4.45 -24.67 -21.84
C TRP A 350 -5.56 -25.23 -22.74
N LEU A 351 -6.01 -24.43 -23.68
CA LEU A 351 -7.04 -24.82 -24.64
C LEU A 351 -6.71 -24.32 -26.03
N LYS A 352 -7.34 -24.94 -27.02
CA LYS A 352 -7.27 -24.51 -28.41
C LYS A 352 -8.68 -24.39 -28.94
N ASP A 353 -9.09 -23.15 -29.23
CA ASP A 353 -10.41 -22.89 -29.77
C ASP A 353 -10.31 -22.26 -31.16
N ASN A 354 -10.95 -22.88 -32.17
CA ASN A 354 -10.87 -22.50 -33.56
C ASN A 354 -9.43 -22.17 -34.04
N ASP A 355 -8.49 -23.06 -33.77
CA ASP A 355 -7.05 -22.95 -34.08
C ASP A 355 -6.27 -21.87 -33.30
N ALA A 356 -6.90 -21.10 -32.44
CA ALA A 356 -6.23 -20.16 -31.52
C ALA A 356 -5.92 -20.83 -30.18
N PRO A 357 -4.64 -21.12 -29.86
CA PRO A 357 -4.24 -21.67 -28.58
C PRO A 357 -4.11 -20.57 -27.53
N GLY A 358 -4.49 -20.88 -26.28
CA GLY A 358 -4.39 -19.92 -25.19
C GLY A 358 -4.90 -20.45 -23.87
N PHE A 359 -5.04 -19.54 -22.90
CA PHE A 359 -5.65 -19.77 -21.60
C PHE A 359 -6.96 -18.98 -21.52
N PRO A 360 -8.01 -19.48 -20.81
CA PRO A 360 -9.22 -18.71 -20.60
C PRO A 360 -8.92 -17.36 -19.94
N PHE A 361 -9.69 -16.34 -20.26
CA PHE A 361 -9.55 -15.04 -19.62
C PHE A 361 -9.85 -15.12 -18.12
N SER A 362 -10.88 -15.90 -17.76
CA SER A 362 -11.24 -16.10 -16.35
C SER A 362 -11.87 -17.47 -16.09
N VAL A 363 -11.74 -17.91 -14.84
CA VAL A 363 -12.27 -19.17 -14.31
C VAL A 363 -12.98 -18.89 -12.99
N HIS A 364 -14.16 -19.48 -12.80
CA HIS A 364 -14.90 -19.35 -11.55
C HIS A 364 -14.23 -20.09 -10.38
N LEU A 365 -14.18 -19.45 -9.24
CA LEU A 365 -13.74 -20.04 -7.99
C LEU A 365 -14.95 -20.25 -7.04
N PRO A 366 -14.97 -21.34 -6.26
CA PRO A 366 -13.97 -22.40 -6.16
C PRO A 366 -14.09 -23.51 -7.21
N SER A 367 -15.12 -23.49 -8.09
CA SER A 367 -15.52 -24.61 -8.96
C SER A 367 -14.47 -24.99 -10.02
N GLY A 368 -13.64 -24.07 -10.46
CA GLY A 368 -12.70 -24.29 -11.55
C GLY A 368 -13.35 -24.30 -12.95
N GLU A 369 -14.62 -23.88 -13.08
CA GLU A 369 -15.29 -23.78 -14.36
C GLU A 369 -14.84 -22.56 -15.15
N VAL A 370 -14.57 -22.73 -16.45
CA VAL A 370 -14.21 -21.63 -17.35
C VAL A 370 -15.39 -20.64 -17.44
N ASN A 371 -15.11 -19.37 -17.15
CA ASN A 371 -16.09 -18.29 -17.21
C ASN A 371 -16.07 -17.55 -18.55
N GLU A 372 -14.88 -17.17 -19.01
CA GLU A 372 -14.71 -16.39 -20.24
C GLU A 372 -13.50 -16.86 -21.03
N ILE A 373 -13.66 -16.96 -22.37
CA ILE A 373 -12.55 -17.23 -23.28
C ILE A 373 -12.36 -15.99 -24.16
N SER A 374 -11.30 -15.26 -23.91
CA SER A 374 -10.70 -14.23 -24.76
C SER A 374 -9.21 -14.13 -24.42
N TYR A 375 -8.39 -13.66 -25.34
CA TYR A 375 -6.95 -13.68 -25.14
C TYR A 375 -6.39 -12.26 -25.16
N SER A 376 -5.68 -11.90 -24.11
CA SER A 376 -4.95 -10.65 -23.99
C SER A 376 -3.45 -10.97 -23.86
N MET A 377 -2.62 -10.39 -24.73
CA MET A 377 -1.22 -10.79 -24.84
C MET A 377 -0.40 -10.57 -23.57
N GLY A 378 -0.66 -9.46 -22.85
CA GLY A 378 -0.05 -9.09 -21.59
C GLY A 378 -1.09 -8.95 -20.49
N PHE A 379 -0.90 -8.02 -19.58
CA PHE A 379 -1.80 -7.82 -18.46
C PHE A 379 -3.20 -7.38 -18.94
N VAL A 380 -4.27 -8.04 -18.62
CA VAL A 380 -4.62 -8.97 -17.53
C VAL A 380 -4.50 -10.45 -17.95
N GLY A 381 -4.67 -10.77 -19.24
CA GLY A 381 -4.77 -12.14 -19.75
C GLY A 381 -3.45 -12.90 -19.84
N MET A 382 -2.32 -12.22 -19.82
CA MET A 382 -0.95 -12.77 -19.72
C MET A 382 -0.65 -13.97 -20.61
N GLN A 383 -1.20 -14.00 -21.84
CA GLN A 383 -1.06 -15.16 -22.73
C GLN A 383 0.41 -15.49 -23.05
N ILE A 384 1.17 -14.48 -23.48
CA ILE A 384 2.58 -14.68 -23.84
C ILE A 384 3.46 -14.97 -22.62
N PRO A 385 3.35 -14.25 -21.48
CA PRO A 385 4.11 -14.59 -20.28
C PRO A 385 3.84 -16.01 -19.77
N CYS A 386 2.58 -16.42 -19.65
CA CYS A 386 2.23 -17.77 -19.19
C CYS A 386 2.71 -18.86 -20.14
N ALA A 387 2.63 -18.62 -21.45
CA ALA A 387 3.17 -19.52 -22.47
C ALA A 387 4.70 -19.66 -22.36
N TYR A 388 5.40 -18.55 -22.11
CA TYR A 388 6.84 -18.55 -21.87
C TYR A 388 7.24 -19.37 -20.65
N TYR A 389 6.49 -19.31 -19.56
CA TYR A 389 6.80 -20.12 -18.36
C TYR A 389 6.66 -21.61 -18.63
N LEU A 390 5.60 -22.04 -19.32
CA LEU A 390 5.45 -23.44 -19.76
C LEU A 390 6.57 -23.84 -20.71
N TYR A 391 6.82 -23.08 -21.77
CA TYR A 391 7.87 -23.35 -22.77
C TYR A 391 9.23 -23.51 -22.11
N ARG A 392 9.61 -22.56 -21.28
CA ARG A 392 10.86 -22.56 -20.52
C ARG A 392 10.99 -23.78 -19.62
N LYS A 393 9.97 -24.06 -18.79
CA LYS A 393 10.01 -25.21 -17.89
C LYS A 393 10.06 -26.52 -18.66
N GLY A 394 9.36 -26.60 -19.77
CA GLY A 394 9.42 -27.74 -20.70
C GLY A 394 10.84 -28.00 -21.20
N LEU A 395 11.54 -26.97 -21.61
CA LEU A 395 12.96 -27.09 -22.05
C LEU A 395 13.86 -27.50 -20.88
N GLU A 396 13.70 -26.91 -19.71
CA GLU A 396 14.54 -27.21 -18.53
C GLU A 396 14.36 -28.66 -18.02
N THR A 397 13.15 -29.23 -18.15
CA THR A 397 12.80 -30.55 -17.62
C THR A 397 12.64 -31.63 -18.70
N ASN A 398 12.87 -31.30 -19.98
CA ASN A 398 12.59 -32.14 -21.14
C ASN A 398 11.11 -32.63 -21.16
N ASN A 399 10.18 -31.80 -20.74
CA ASN A 399 8.74 -32.04 -20.82
C ASN A 399 8.19 -31.48 -22.13
N SER A 400 8.03 -32.36 -23.16
CA SER A 400 7.55 -31.95 -24.48
C SER A 400 6.12 -31.39 -24.43
N ILE A 401 5.26 -31.81 -23.50
CA ILE A 401 3.89 -31.30 -23.38
C ILE A 401 3.92 -29.80 -23.05
N TYR A 402 4.74 -29.41 -22.08
CA TYR A 402 4.89 -28.02 -21.68
C TYR A 402 5.54 -27.19 -22.81
N THR A 403 6.59 -27.73 -23.44
CA THR A 403 7.25 -27.08 -24.59
C THR A 403 6.27 -26.84 -25.72
N ASP A 404 5.52 -27.88 -26.14
CA ASP A 404 4.59 -27.82 -27.28
C ASP A 404 3.42 -26.85 -27.01
N LYS A 405 2.85 -26.88 -25.81
CA LYS A 405 1.77 -25.97 -25.41
C LYS A 405 2.21 -24.50 -25.38
N GLY A 406 3.35 -24.22 -24.77
CA GLY A 406 3.93 -22.87 -24.75
C GLY A 406 4.28 -22.38 -26.15
N GLU A 407 4.95 -23.23 -26.96
CA GLU A 407 5.36 -22.89 -28.32
C GLU A 407 4.19 -22.53 -29.22
N GLN A 408 3.08 -23.30 -29.18
CA GLN A 408 1.89 -23.02 -29.97
C GLN A 408 1.31 -21.63 -29.70
N ILE A 409 1.24 -21.20 -28.42
CA ILE A 409 0.75 -19.86 -28.08
C ILE A 409 1.73 -18.78 -28.57
N LEU A 410 3.03 -18.98 -28.36
CA LEU A 410 4.06 -18.02 -28.77
C LEU A 410 4.08 -17.85 -30.30
N ASP A 411 4.02 -18.96 -31.07
CA ASP A 411 3.91 -18.94 -32.55
C ASP A 411 2.63 -18.19 -32.96
N PHE A 412 1.48 -18.51 -32.38
CA PHE A 412 0.21 -17.86 -32.70
C PHE A 412 0.27 -16.32 -32.57
N TRP A 413 0.83 -15.82 -31.47
CA TRP A 413 0.94 -14.37 -31.26
C TRP A 413 1.97 -13.72 -32.20
N ALA A 414 3.11 -14.33 -32.41
CA ALA A 414 4.14 -13.82 -33.32
C ALA A 414 3.66 -13.73 -34.76
N GLU A 415 2.84 -14.69 -35.21
CA GLU A 415 2.35 -14.77 -36.58
C GLU A 415 1.12 -13.90 -36.85
N ASN A 416 0.23 -13.73 -35.86
CA ASN A 416 -1.10 -13.16 -36.07
C ASN A 416 -1.33 -11.77 -35.47
N SER A 417 -0.55 -11.36 -34.47
CA SER A 417 -0.88 -10.13 -33.73
C SER A 417 -0.37 -8.84 -34.37
N SER A 418 0.64 -8.89 -35.23
CA SER A 418 1.19 -7.68 -35.88
C SER A 418 0.18 -7.00 -36.81
N ALA A 419 -0.04 -5.71 -36.61
CA ALA A 419 -0.65 -4.86 -37.63
C ALA A 419 0.33 -4.65 -38.82
N PRO A 420 -0.16 -4.22 -40.02
CA PRO A 420 0.71 -4.00 -41.19
C PRO A 420 1.87 -3.01 -40.98
N ASN A 421 1.74 -2.09 -40.02
CA ASN A 421 2.75 -1.10 -39.65
C ASN A 421 3.73 -1.58 -38.55
N GLY A 422 3.62 -2.83 -38.12
CA GLY A 422 4.45 -3.43 -37.07
C GLY A 422 3.93 -3.30 -35.67
N MET A 423 2.84 -2.54 -35.42
CA MET A 423 2.23 -2.40 -34.09
C MET A 423 1.68 -3.75 -33.60
N PRO A 424 1.94 -4.17 -32.36
CA PRO A 424 1.30 -5.36 -31.80
C PRO A 424 -0.15 -5.05 -31.43
N ARG A 425 -1.08 -5.90 -31.87
CA ARG A 425 -2.48 -5.90 -31.43
C ARG A 425 -2.61 -6.81 -30.22
N ILE A 426 -3.26 -6.33 -29.17
CA ILE A 426 -3.17 -6.94 -27.85
C ILE A 426 -4.34 -7.87 -27.49
N TRP A 427 -5.44 -7.83 -28.24
CA TRP A 427 -6.62 -8.61 -27.95
C TRP A 427 -7.03 -9.52 -29.10
N TRP A 428 -7.24 -10.80 -28.79
CA TRP A 428 -7.90 -11.77 -29.65
C TRP A 428 -9.23 -12.16 -29.04
N ASP A 429 -10.31 -11.87 -29.75
CA ASP A 429 -11.64 -12.20 -29.32
C ASP A 429 -12.21 -13.34 -30.14
N ILE A 430 -13.00 -14.19 -29.48
CA ILE A 430 -13.56 -15.39 -30.08
C ILE A 430 -14.85 -15.15 -30.86
N SER A 431 -15.45 -13.99 -30.75
CA SER A 431 -16.65 -13.63 -31.50
C SER A 431 -16.66 -12.16 -31.90
N PRO A 432 -16.31 -11.79 -33.12
CA PRO A 432 -15.73 -12.66 -34.16
C PRO A 432 -14.29 -13.06 -33.86
N TRP A 433 -13.87 -14.23 -34.36
CA TRP A 433 -12.50 -14.76 -34.21
C TRP A 433 -11.46 -13.88 -34.90
N ASN A 434 -11.05 -12.78 -34.29
CA ASN A 434 -10.02 -11.90 -34.82
C ASN A 434 -9.55 -10.86 -33.79
N PHE A 435 -8.54 -10.06 -34.19
CA PHE A 435 -8.08 -8.89 -33.45
C PHE A 435 -8.99 -7.68 -33.72
N PHE A 436 -10.22 -7.69 -33.23
CA PHE A 436 -11.17 -6.64 -33.57
C PHE A 436 -11.25 -5.49 -32.56
N ARG A 437 -10.87 -5.70 -31.31
CA ARG A 437 -10.85 -4.62 -30.31
C ARG A 437 -9.92 -3.52 -30.79
N ASN A 438 -10.49 -2.35 -31.02
CA ASN A 438 -9.77 -1.20 -31.57
C ASN A 438 -9.11 -0.37 -30.45
N HIS A 439 -8.49 -1.05 -29.50
CA HIS A 439 -7.79 -0.46 -28.37
C HIS A 439 -6.55 -1.28 -28.03
N ASN A 440 -5.38 -0.67 -28.19
CA ASN A 440 -4.09 -1.31 -27.95
C ASN A 440 -3.25 -0.41 -27.04
N ASP A 441 -3.18 -0.72 -25.76
CA ASP A 441 -2.51 0.07 -24.72
C ASP A 441 -1.12 -0.47 -24.40
N LEU A 442 -0.25 0.44 -23.92
CA LEU A 442 1.15 0.12 -23.60
C LEU A 442 1.28 -0.87 -22.43
N ARG A 443 0.33 -0.86 -21.46
CA ARG A 443 0.35 -1.76 -20.33
C ARG A 443 0.23 -3.22 -20.76
N ASN A 444 -0.66 -3.48 -21.70
CA ASN A 444 -0.87 -4.80 -22.25
C ASN A 444 0.29 -5.24 -23.18
N MET A 445 0.80 -4.32 -24.00
CA MET A 445 1.93 -4.62 -24.90
C MET A 445 3.18 -5.05 -24.13
N GLN A 446 3.48 -4.39 -23.00
CA GLN A 446 4.71 -4.56 -22.24
C GLN A 446 5.00 -6.01 -21.89
N GLY A 447 4.17 -6.63 -21.06
CA GLY A 447 4.45 -7.98 -20.52
C GLY A 447 4.56 -9.03 -21.62
N GLY A 448 3.73 -8.92 -22.67
CA GLY A 448 3.79 -9.84 -23.82
C GLY A 448 5.09 -9.73 -24.61
N LEU A 449 5.53 -8.52 -24.92
CA LEU A 449 6.75 -8.31 -25.71
C LEU A 449 8.02 -8.69 -24.93
N GLU A 450 8.10 -8.37 -23.64
CA GLU A 450 9.21 -8.77 -22.77
C GLU A 450 9.34 -10.30 -22.72
N ALA A 451 8.23 -10.99 -22.48
CA ALA A 451 8.21 -12.45 -22.42
C ALA A 451 8.54 -13.11 -23.77
N MET A 452 8.14 -12.49 -24.90
CA MET A 452 8.49 -13.00 -26.22
C MET A 452 10.01 -12.93 -26.50
N VAL A 453 10.68 -11.84 -26.09
CA VAL A 453 12.16 -11.74 -26.19
C VAL A 453 12.82 -12.82 -25.35
N LEU A 454 12.36 -13.02 -24.11
CA LEU A 454 12.89 -14.07 -23.23
C LEU A 454 12.65 -15.47 -23.81
N ALA A 455 11.45 -15.73 -24.34
CA ALA A 455 11.13 -17.00 -24.98
C ALA A 455 12.05 -17.27 -26.19
N TRP A 456 12.25 -16.26 -27.03
CA TRP A 456 13.20 -16.35 -28.15
C TRP A 456 14.62 -16.67 -27.64
N SER A 457 15.09 -16.03 -26.61
CA SER A 457 16.44 -16.26 -26.10
C SER A 457 16.64 -17.70 -25.60
N HIS A 458 15.62 -18.27 -24.95
CA HIS A 458 15.66 -19.71 -24.58
C HIS A 458 15.61 -20.63 -25.79
N ALA A 459 14.79 -20.29 -26.79
CA ALA A 459 14.75 -21.05 -28.04
C ALA A 459 16.09 -21.01 -28.75
N GLU A 460 16.72 -19.84 -28.87
CA GLU A 460 18.02 -19.66 -29.55
C GLU A 460 19.13 -20.43 -28.84
N LYS A 461 19.12 -20.48 -27.50
CA LYS A 461 20.08 -21.27 -26.72
C LYS A 461 19.96 -22.78 -26.98
N HIS A 462 18.74 -23.32 -27.04
CA HIS A 462 18.49 -24.76 -27.20
C HIS A 462 18.43 -25.22 -28.66
N PHE A 463 17.90 -24.39 -29.54
CA PHE A 463 17.64 -24.66 -30.94
C PHE A 463 17.99 -23.45 -31.82
N PRO A 464 19.29 -23.14 -32.02
CA PRO A 464 19.70 -21.93 -32.72
C PRO A 464 19.02 -21.74 -34.10
N GLY A 465 18.46 -20.58 -34.34
CA GLY A 465 17.78 -20.19 -35.55
C GLY A 465 16.37 -20.78 -35.75
N SER A 466 15.82 -21.54 -34.80
CA SER A 466 14.51 -22.19 -34.97
C SER A 466 13.32 -21.24 -34.85
N LYS A 467 13.45 -20.14 -34.08
CA LYS A 467 12.38 -19.20 -33.77
C LYS A 467 12.72 -17.76 -34.17
N THR A 468 13.29 -17.56 -35.34
CA THR A 468 13.60 -16.22 -35.85
C THR A 468 12.37 -15.35 -36.01
N ASN A 469 11.18 -15.93 -36.27
CA ASN A 469 9.90 -15.24 -36.36
C ASN A 469 9.51 -14.54 -35.05
N TRP A 470 9.89 -15.07 -33.86
CA TRP A 470 9.65 -14.43 -32.56
C TRP A 470 10.48 -13.15 -32.39
N LEU A 471 11.78 -13.23 -32.75
CA LEU A 471 12.63 -12.03 -32.72
C LEU A 471 12.20 -10.99 -33.76
N ASP A 472 11.83 -11.42 -34.95
CA ASP A 472 11.35 -10.53 -36.02
C ASP A 472 10.05 -9.83 -35.63
N TYR A 473 9.18 -10.53 -34.90
CA TYR A 473 7.98 -9.92 -34.31
C TYR A 473 8.35 -8.82 -33.27
N CYS A 474 9.25 -9.11 -32.32
CA CYS A 474 9.74 -8.15 -31.36
C CYS A 474 10.42 -6.95 -32.02
N ARG A 475 11.24 -7.20 -33.07
CA ARG A 475 11.92 -6.14 -33.82
C ARG A 475 10.92 -5.19 -34.50
N ARG A 476 9.94 -5.72 -35.24
CA ARG A 476 8.89 -4.89 -35.86
C ARG A 476 8.13 -4.05 -34.80
N SER A 477 7.82 -4.63 -33.63
CA SER A 477 7.18 -3.93 -32.55
C SER A 477 8.06 -2.81 -31.96
N ALA A 478 9.34 -3.09 -31.73
CA ALA A 478 10.30 -2.11 -31.22
C ALA A 478 10.52 -0.95 -32.21
N ASP A 479 10.66 -1.24 -33.48
CA ASP A 479 10.82 -0.23 -34.57
C ASP A 479 9.60 0.67 -34.63
N TRP A 480 8.40 0.08 -34.56
CA TRP A 480 7.16 0.85 -34.51
C TRP A 480 7.13 1.77 -33.28
N MET A 481 7.48 1.27 -32.09
CA MET A 481 7.53 2.06 -30.85
C MET A 481 8.53 3.21 -30.95
N VAL A 482 9.75 2.95 -31.44
CA VAL A 482 10.75 4.02 -31.66
C VAL A 482 10.23 5.07 -32.62
N SER A 483 9.51 4.68 -33.68
CA SER A 483 8.91 5.60 -34.65
C SER A 483 7.79 6.48 -34.07
N ARG A 484 7.17 6.05 -32.94
CA ARG A 484 6.07 6.74 -32.26
C ARG A 484 6.50 7.52 -31.03
N GLN A 485 7.76 7.44 -30.62
CA GLN A 485 8.25 8.17 -29.48
C GLN A 485 8.21 9.68 -29.71
N HIS A 486 7.60 10.42 -28.81
CA HIS A 486 7.59 11.88 -28.82
C HIS A 486 8.99 12.46 -28.56
N ALA A 487 9.19 13.73 -28.93
CA ALA A 487 10.46 14.42 -28.73
C ALA A 487 10.85 14.51 -27.24
N ASP A 488 9.89 14.55 -26.33
CA ASP A 488 10.09 14.58 -24.88
C ASP A 488 10.45 13.19 -24.27
N GLY A 489 10.44 12.14 -25.08
CA GLY A 489 10.74 10.76 -24.69
C GLY A 489 9.51 9.91 -24.35
N SER A 490 8.31 10.49 -24.33
CA SER A 490 7.07 9.77 -23.99
C SER A 490 6.44 9.05 -25.16
N TRP A 491 5.43 8.23 -24.84
CA TRP A 491 4.46 7.65 -25.79
C TRP A 491 3.04 7.96 -25.34
N ASP A 492 2.13 8.00 -26.30
CA ASP A 492 0.69 8.01 -26.02
C ASP A 492 0.28 6.67 -25.40
N LYS A 493 -0.74 6.69 -24.55
CA LYS A 493 -1.17 5.56 -23.74
C LYS A 493 -1.75 4.43 -24.56
N ALA A 494 -2.56 4.73 -25.59
CA ALA A 494 -3.25 3.72 -26.39
C ALA A 494 -3.43 4.14 -27.85
N PHE A 495 -3.53 3.12 -28.72
CA PHE A 495 -3.64 3.26 -30.16
C PHE A 495 -4.78 2.39 -30.73
N ASP A 496 -5.37 2.84 -31.82
CA ASP A 496 -6.29 2.02 -32.61
C ASP A 496 -5.55 0.92 -33.40
N ASN A 497 -6.27 0.03 -34.07
CA ASN A 497 -5.67 -1.04 -34.86
C ASN A 497 -4.84 -0.55 -36.07
N GLY A 498 -4.98 0.70 -36.47
CA GLY A 498 -4.15 1.36 -37.48
C GLY A 498 -2.90 2.04 -36.92
N GLY A 499 -2.75 2.06 -35.60
CA GLY A 499 -1.65 2.73 -34.90
C GLY A 499 -1.84 4.25 -34.76
N THR A 500 -3.07 4.75 -34.86
CA THR A 500 -3.42 6.13 -34.52
C THR A 500 -3.65 6.25 -33.03
N SER A 501 -3.12 7.32 -32.42
CA SER A 501 -3.35 7.59 -30.99
C SER A 501 -4.84 7.80 -30.70
N ILE A 502 -5.37 7.08 -29.70
CA ILE A 502 -6.74 7.20 -29.20
C ILE A 502 -6.81 7.63 -27.74
N ASP A 503 -5.68 7.56 -27.02
CA ASP A 503 -5.48 8.12 -25.69
C ASP A 503 -4.08 8.72 -25.62
N SER A 504 -4.02 10.04 -25.57
CA SER A 504 -2.77 10.83 -25.56
C SER A 504 -2.13 10.96 -24.18
N GLY A 505 -2.65 10.28 -23.14
CA GLY A 505 -2.02 10.20 -21.84
C GLY A 505 -0.61 9.61 -21.95
N LYS A 506 0.35 10.13 -21.17
CA LYS A 506 1.77 9.77 -21.32
C LYS A 506 2.34 9.02 -20.12
N LEU A 507 1.53 8.79 -19.08
CA LEU A 507 2.00 8.27 -17.80
C LEU A 507 2.34 6.76 -17.82
N LEU A 508 2.01 6.04 -18.92
CA LEU A 508 2.44 4.64 -19.13
C LEU A 508 3.78 4.51 -19.87
N THR A 509 4.51 5.59 -20.06
CA THR A 509 5.80 5.58 -20.78
C THR A 509 6.82 4.62 -20.17
N SER A 510 6.82 4.44 -18.85
CA SER A 510 7.71 3.49 -18.14
C SER A 510 7.58 2.06 -18.62
N ASN A 511 6.41 1.65 -19.09
CA ASN A 511 6.10 0.27 -19.49
C ASN A 511 7.00 -0.26 -20.63
N LEU A 512 7.47 0.60 -21.54
CA LEU A 512 8.25 0.17 -22.68
C LEU A 512 9.77 0.14 -22.45
N ILE A 513 10.26 0.70 -21.34
CA ILE A 513 11.70 0.87 -21.10
C ILE A 513 12.42 -0.48 -21.03
N ARG A 514 11.88 -1.46 -20.29
CA ARG A 514 12.50 -2.78 -20.15
C ARG A 514 12.50 -3.56 -21.46
N PHE A 515 11.41 -3.54 -22.21
CA PHE A 515 11.35 -4.17 -23.51
C PHE A 515 12.39 -3.60 -24.48
N LEU A 516 12.51 -2.28 -24.58
CA LEU A 516 13.53 -1.65 -25.44
C LEU A 516 14.96 -1.94 -24.96
N THR A 517 15.17 -2.06 -23.66
CA THR A 517 16.45 -2.50 -23.09
C THR A 517 16.78 -3.93 -23.52
N TYR A 518 15.80 -4.84 -23.48
CA TYR A 518 15.96 -6.21 -23.96
C TYR A 518 16.30 -6.23 -25.45
N MET A 519 15.61 -5.44 -26.28
CA MET A 519 15.90 -5.32 -27.71
C MET A 519 17.32 -4.81 -27.97
N TYR A 520 17.80 -3.83 -27.18
CA TYR A 520 19.19 -3.40 -27.26
C TYR A 520 20.17 -4.51 -26.88
N ILE A 521 19.90 -5.27 -25.79
CA ILE A 521 20.77 -6.37 -25.38
C ILE A 521 20.89 -7.42 -26.49
N VAL A 522 19.78 -7.76 -27.15
CA VAL A 522 19.73 -8.78 -28.22
C VAL A 522 20.36 -8.29 -29.53
N THR A 523 19.99 -7.07 -29.97
CA THR A 523 20.31 -6.60 -31.32
C THR A 523 21.55 -5.73 -31.40
N LYS A 524 21.96 -5.12 -30.30
CA LYS A 524 22.98 -4.05 -30.18
C LYS A 524 22.63 -2.78 -30.97
N GLU A 525 21.37 -2.58 -31.35
CA GLU A 525 20.93 -1.39 -32.06
C GLU A 525 20.73 -0.20 -31.09
N GLU A 526 21.60 0.82 -31.25
CA GLU A 526 21.64 1.99 -30.34
C GLU A 526 20.33 2.81 -30.31
N CYS A 527 19.47 2.70 -31.33
CA CYS A 527 18.17 3.37 -31.33
C CYS A 527 17.28 2.92 -30.16
N TYR A 528 17.28 1.63 -29.80
CA TYR A 528 16.49 1.09 -28.68
C TYR A 528 16.99 1.60 -27.33
N LYS A 529 18.32 1.58 -27.12
CA LYS A 529 18.93 2.15 -25.92
C LYS A 529 18.61 3.65 -25.78
N THR A 530 18.77 4.40 -26.87
CA THR A 530 18.49 5.84 -26.90
C THR A 530 17.03 6.10 -26.54
N ALA A 531 16.09 5.34 -27.08
CA ALA A 531 14.67 5.47 -26.81
C ALA A 531 14.35 5.13 -25.35
N ALA A 532 14.92 4.06 -24.80
CA ALA A 532 14.75 3.66 -23.39
C ALA A 532 15.25 4.75 -22.44
N VAL A 533 16.44 5.31 -22.67
CA VAL A 533 17.01 6.37 -21.83
C VAL A 533 16.16 7.65 -21.88
N LYS A 534 15.73 8.08 -23.07
CA LYS A 534 14.82 9.26 -23.21
C LYS A 534 13.51 9.06 -22.48
N ALA A 535 12.94 7.86 -22.54
CA ALA A 535 11.73 7.52 -21.80
C ALA A 535 11.96 7.59 -20.29
N GLY A 536 13.12 7.10 -19.82
CA GLY A 536 13.51 7.21 -18.42
C GLY A 536 13.59 8.66 -17.95
N GLU A 537 14.21 9.55 -18.72
CA GLU A 537 14.29 10.96 -18.39
C GLU A 537 12.90 11.62 -18.32
N PHE A 538 11.99 11.25 -19.22
CA PHE A 538 10.60 11.67 -19.14
C PHE A 538 9.95 11.19 -17.85
N CYS A 539 10.05 9.89 -17.55
CA CYS A 539 9.46 9.29 -16.35
C CYS A 539 10.02 9.90 -15.07
N TYR A 540 11.31 10.18 -15.03
CA TYR A 540 11.95 10.81 -13.87
C TYR A 540 11.36 12.20 -13.61
N ARG A 541 11.31 13.05 -14.62
CA ARG A 541 10.86 14.44 -14.53
C ARG A 541 9.34 14.60 -14.37
N GLU A 542 8.54 13.79 -15.08
CA GLU A 542 7.09 14.00 -15.20
C GLU A 542 6.25 13.07 -14.30
N ILE A 543 6.83 11.95 -13.82
CA ILE A 543 6.13 10.98 -12.99
C ILE A 543 6.76 10.92 -11.60
N HIS A 544 8.08 10.65 -11.54
CA HIS A 544 8.76 10.34 -10.29
C HIS A 544 8.93 11.57 -9.39
N GLU A 545 9.59 12.64 -9.84
CA GLU A 545 9.80 13.84 -9.04
C GLU A 545 8.50 14.48 -8.55
N PRO A 546 7.46 14.64 -9.40
CA PRO A 546 6.19 15.21 -8.95
C PRO A 546 5.27 14.20 -8.23
N TYR A 547 5.64 12.94 -8.07
CA TYR A 547 4.78 11.88 -7.50
C TYR A 547 3.47 11.65 -8.29
N LYS A 548 3.53 11.75 -9.62
CA LYS A 548 2.39 11.48 -10.52
C LYS A 548 2.33 10.02 -10.95
N TYR A 549 2.33 9.11 -10.00
CA TYR A 549 2.17 7.67 -10.23
C TYR A 549 0.70 7.33 -10.50
N VAL A 550 0.21 7.64 -11.70
CA VAL A 550 -1.21 7.61 -12.05
C VAL A 550 -1.41 6.87 -13.37
N GLY A 551 -2.51 6.13 -13.47
CA GLY A 551 -3.07 5.70 -14.74
C GLY A 551 -2.68 4.31 -15.22
N SER A 552 -1.94 3.52 -14.43
CA SER A 552 -1.66 2.13 -14.78
C SER A 552 -2.84 1.21 -14.50
N VAL A 553 -3.61 1.47 -13.45
CA VAL A 553 -4.85 0.73 -13.16
C VAL A 553 -5.99 1.27 -14.02
N ILE A 554 -6.54 0.42 -14.89
CA ILE A 554 -7.58 0.83 -15.86
C ILE A 554 -8.89 1.22 -15.15
N ASP A 555 -9.25 0.51 -14.07
CA ASP A 555 -10.49 0.75 -13.33
C ASP A 555 -10.51 2.13 -12.65
N ASN A 556 -9.34 2.66 -12.32
CA ASN A 556 -9.14 3.98 -11.73
C ASN A 556 -8.00 4.75 -12.43
N PRO A 557 -8.18 5.15 -13.69
CA PRO A 557 -7.08 5.70 -14.49
C PRO A 557 -6.62 7.11 -14.07
N TYR A 558 -7.29 7.72 -13.11
CA TYR A 558 -7.06 9.12 -12.70
C TYR A 558 -6.54 9.27 -11.27
N VAL A 559 -6.30 8.17 -10.58
CA VAL A 559 -5.79 8.18 -9.20
C VAL A 559 -4.37 7.66 -9.14
N LYS A 560 -3.69 7.94 -8.05
CA LYS A 560 -2.41 7.33 -7.77
C LYS A 560 -2.59 5.82 -7.55
N ASP A 561 -1.71 5.04 -8.12
CA ASP A 561 -1.78 3.59 -8.06
C ASP A 561 -0.42 2.95 -7.79
N ARG A 562 -0.48 1.74 -7.27
CA ARG A 562 0.67 0.90 -6.99
C ARG A 562 1.42 0.51 -8.26
N GLU A 563 0.69 0.17 -9.32
CA GLU A 563 1.25 -0.40 -10.54
C GLU A 563 2.16 0.59 -11.27
N SER A 564 1.80 1.89 -11.28
CA SER A 564 2.68 2.94 -11.81
C SER A 564 4.03 2.97 -11.10
N GLY A 565 4.02 2.82 -9.75
CA GLY A 565 5.26 2.72 -8.97
C GLY A 565 6.08 1.47 -9.30
N GLN A 566 5.41 0.30 -9.43
CA GLN A 566 6.04 -0.96 -9.84
C GLN A 566 6.81 -0.81 -11.16
N LYS A 567 6.19 -0.21 -12.15
CA LYS A 567 6.80 -0.01 -13.47
C LYS A 567 7.96 0.98 -13.46
N ILE A 568 7.93 1.97 -12.60
CA ILE A 568 9.08 2.89 -12.40
C ILE A 568 10.25 2.16 -11.74
N ILE A 569 10.04 1.31 -10.72
CA ILE A 569 11.12 0.51 -10.12
C ILE A 569 11.79 -0.37 -11.17
N GLU A 570 11.00 -1.13 -11.93
CA GLU A 570 11.48 -1.99 -13.01
C GLU A 570 12.29 -1.20 -14.05
N ALA A 571 11.74 -0.10 -14.53
CA ALA A 571 12.37 0.75 -15.56
C ALA A 571 13.68 1.37 -15.06
N PHE A 572 13.71 1.91 -13.85
CA PHE A 572 14.90 2.56 -13.32
C PHE A 572 16.02 1.59 -12.99
N LEU A 573 15.71 0.38 -12.49
CA LEU A 573 16.72 -0.67 -12.32
C LEU A 573 17.31 -1.12 -13.66
N CYS A 574 16.48 -1.27 -14.70
CA CYS A 574 16.96 -1.55 -16.05
C CYS A 574 17.89 -0.46 -16.58
N LEU A 575 17.54 0.81 -16.37
CA LEU A 575 18.37 1.95 -16.79
C LEU A 575 19.65 2.07 -15.96
N TYR A 576 19.61 1.72 -14.68
CA TYR A 576 20.81 1.61 -13.86
C TYR A 576 21.76 0.54 -14.42
N ASP A 577 21.25 -0.61 -14.79
CA ASP A 577 22.05 -1.68 -15.41
C ASP A 577 22.66 -1.22 -16.73
N LEU A 578 21.89 -0.50 -17.53
CA LEU A 578 22.27 -0.04 -18.86
C LEU A 578 23.31 1.09 -18.86
N THR A 579 23.20 2.02 -17.90
CA THR A 579 23.97 3.29 -17.89
C THR A 579 24.95 3.40 -16.73
N LYS A 580 24.73 2.66 -15.64
CA LYS A 580 25.43 2.78 -14.35
C LYS A 580 25.30 4.15 -13.68
N ASP A 581 24.35 4.98 -14.13
CA ASP A 581 24.05 6.26 -13.48
C ASP A 581 23.27 6.02 -12.18
N LYS A 582 23.82 6.48 -11.07
CA LYS A 582 23.28 6.29 -9.72
C LYS A 582 21.91 6.92 -9.52
N LYS A 583 21.55 7.96 -10.30
CA LYS A 583 20.23 8.58 -10.19
C LYS A 583 19.10 7.58 -10.40
N TRP A 584 19.31 6.57 -11.26
CA TRP A 584 18.32 5.54 -11.52
C TRP A 584 18.15 4.59 -10.32
N LEU A 585 19.23 4.26 -9.63
CA LEU A 585 19.15 3.44 -8.42
C LEU A 585 18.48 4.22 -7.28
N GLU A 586 18.82 5.50 -7.11
CA GLU A 586 18.18 6.38 -6.12
C GLU A 586 16.69 6.53 -6.41
N GLY A 587 16.33 6.80 -7.68
CA GLY A 587 14.93 6.89 -8.11
C GLY A 587 14.17 5.58 -7.93
N ALA A 588 14.78 4.43 -8.24
CA ALA A 588 14.18 3.12 -8.00
C ALA A 588 13.91 2.86 -6.52
N SER A 589 14.86 3.23 -5.64
CA SER A 589 14.70 3.10 -4.19
C SER A 589 13.57 3.97 -3.66
N GLN A 590 13.47 5.23 -4.10
CA GLN A 590 12.38 6.13 -3.72
C GLN A 590 11.02 5.65 -4.25
N ALA A 591 10.97 5.17 -5.49
CA ALA A 591 9.75 4.58 -6.06
C ALA A 591 9.35 3.30 -5.31
N ALA A 592 10.31 2.52 -4.80
CA ALA A 592 10.04 1.34 -3.98
C ALA A 592 9.39 1.71 -2.65
N TYR A 593 9.84 2.77 -1.98
CA TYR A 593 9.18 3.27 -0.77
C TYR A 593 7.75 3.78 -1.06
N TYR A 594 7.52 4.48 -2.17
CA TYR A 594 6.17 4.83 -2.59
C TYR A 594 5.30 3.58 -2.79
N THR A 595 5.79 2.63 -3.56
CA THR A 595 5.04 1.45 -4.00
C THR A 595 4.66 0.53 -2.84
N VAL A 596 5.58 0.30 -1.90
CA VAL A 596 5.34 -0.58 -0.76
C VAL A 596 4.31 -0.04 0.23
N THR A 597 4.05 1.27 0.23
CA THR A 597 3.02 1.86 1.10
C THR A 597 1.60 1.40 0.77
N TYR A 598 1.41 0.75 -0.38
CA TYR A 598 0.16 0.08 -0.74
C TYR A 598 0.04 -1.35 -0.17
N MET A 599 1.11 -1.92 0.38
CA MET A 599 1.08 -3.22 1.06
C MET A 599 0.55 -3.06 2.48
N TYR A 600 -0.39 -3.91 2.87
CA TYR A 600 -0.70 -4.07 4.28
C TYR A 600 0.51 -4.66 4.99
N ALA A 601 1.17 -3.85 5.81
CA ALA A 601 2.27 -4.28 6.67
C ALA A 601 1.81 -4.53 8.11
N TRP A 602 0.51 -4.73 8.32
CA TRP A 602 -0.14 -5.01 9.59
C TRP A 602 -1.42 -5.80 9.37
N ASN A 603 -1.95 -6.38 10.44
CA ASN A 603 -3.22 -7.08 10.39
C ASN A 603 -4.37 -6.09 10.53
N ILE A 604 -4.98 -5.71 9.40
CA ILE A 604 -6.15 -4.85 9.41
C ILE A 604 -7.33 -5.55 10.08
N PRO A 605 -8.30 -4.80 10.65
CA PRO A 605 -9.54 -5.36 11.18
C PRO A 605 -10.46 -5.82 10.04
N ALA A 606 -10.09 -6.88 9.32
CA ALA A 606 -10.89 -7.41 8.23
C ALA A 606 -12.14 -8.11 8.78
N ALA A 607 -13.31 -7.66 8.35
CA ALA A 607 -14.56 -8.32 8.67
C ALA A 607 -14.71 -9.56 7.79
N GLY A 608 -14.55 -10.74 8.35
CA GLY A 608 -14.78 -11.99 7.61
C GLY A 608 -16.13 -12.02 6.89
N GLY A 609 -16.15 -12.47 5.63
CA GLY A 609 -17.37 -12.62 4.83
C GLY A 609 -18.13 -13.91 5.18
N ASN A 610 -19.33 -14.06 4.59
CA ASN A 610 -20.22 -15.19 4.85
C ASN A 610 -20.21 -16.25 3.74
N ASN A 611 -19.31 -16.13 2.75
CA ASN A 611 -19.23 -17.08 1.64
C ASN A 611 -17.90 -17.86 1.65
N LEU A 612 -17.76 -18.84 0.77
CA LEU A 612 -16.56 -19.69 0.64
C LEU A 612 -15.29 -18.88 0.29
N MET A 613 -15.46 -17.67 -0.23
CA MET A 613 -14.36 -16.76 -0.58
C MET A 613 -14.08 -15.72 0.50
N ALA A 614 -14.74 -15.84 1.67
CA ALA A 614 -14.51 -14.94 2.79
C ALA A 614 -13.07 -15.06 3.29
N TRP A 615 -12.48 -13.91 3.63
CA TRP A 615 -11.16 -13.89 4.26
C TRP A 615 -11.25 -14.57 5.64
N ASP A 616 -10.45 -15.61 5.85
CA ASP A 616 -10.37 -16.29 7.14
C ASP A 616 -9.65 -15.37 8.13
N SER A 617 -10.30 -15.06 9.26
CA SER A 617 -9.72 -14.25 10.34
C SER A 617 -8.44 -14.83 10.95
N LYS A 618 -8.13 -16.09 10.66
CA LYS A 618 -6.86 -16.73 11.07
C LYS A 618 -5.69 -16.41 10.13
N LYS A 619 -5.97 -15.88 8.93
CA LYS A 619 -4.95 -15.46 7.98
C LYS A 619 -4.53 -14.03 8.27
N THR A 620 -3.25 -13.76 8.09
CA THR A 620 -2.76 -12.37 8.15
C THR A 620 -3.12 -11.60 6.89
N THR A 621 -3.35 -10.31 6.99
CA THR A 621 -3.49 -9.44 5.81
C THR A 621 -2.13 -8.90 5.33
N VAL A 622 -1.06 -9.14 6.08
CA VAL A 622 0.30 -8.72 5.73
C VAL A 622 0.72 -9.30 4.37
N GLY A 623 1.23 -8.44 3.49
CA GLY A 623 1.69 -8.81 2.16
C GLY A 623 0.62 -8.62 1.06
N ILE A 624 -0.67 -8.58 1.41
CA ILE A 624 -1.74 -8.25 0.46
C ILE A 624 -1.68 -6.75 0.15
N THR A 625 -1.97 -6.36 -1.09
CA THR A 625 -1.68 -5.00 -1.55
C THR A 625 -2.93 -4.29 -2.08
N ILE A 626 -3.13 -3.07 -1.61
CA ILE A 626 -4.18 -2.17 -2.10
C ILE A 626 -3.87 -1.82 -3.56
N ILE A 627 -4.88 -1.83 -4.41
CA ILE A 627 -4.71 -1.66 -5.86
C ILE A 627 -4.37 -0.21 -6.22
N SER A 628 -5.16 0.73 -5.72
CA SER A 628 -4.99 2.17 -5.98
C SER A 628 -5.67 3.01 -4.90
N THR A 629 -5.40 4.30 -4.88
CA THR A 629 -6.09 5.25 -4.01
C THR A 629 -7.59 5.18 -4.23
N GLY A 630 -8.35 5.01 -3.15
CA GLY A 630 -9.80 4.92 -3.21
C GLY A 630 -10.37 3.60 -3.74
N HIS A 631 -9.54 2.61 -4.01
CA HIS A 631 -10.00 1.27 -4.40
C HIS A 631 -10.36 0.43 -3.17
N SER A 632 -11.47 -0.31 -3.24
CA SER A 632 -11.91 -1.21 -2.15
C SER A 632 -11.26 -2.59 -2.21
N GLY A 633 -10.58 -2.90 -3.32
CA GLY A 633 -9.93 -4.19 -3.55
C GLY A 633 -8.45 -4.18 -3.16
N ALA A 634 -8.00 -5.34 -2.72
CA ALA A 634 -6.60 -5.65 -2.49
C ALA A 634 -6.26 -6.98 -3.17
N ASP A 635 -5.03 -7.14 -3.60
CA ASP A 635 -4.58 -8.28 -4.39
C ASP A 635 -3.14 -8.71 -4.05
N CYS A 636 -2.63 -9.68 -4.80
CA CYS A 636 -1.26 -10.16 -4.70
C CYS A 636 -0.27 -9.45 -5.66
N GLY A 637 -0.69 -8.40 -6.36
CA GLY A 637 0.03 -7.89 -7.54
C GLY A 637 1.44 -7.34 -7.25
N LEU A 638 1.76 -6.92 -6.03
CA LEU A 638 3.12 -6.50 -5.68
C LEU A 638 4.11 -7.70 -5.61
N SER A 639 3.62 -8.95 -5.64
CA SER A 639 4.43 -10.14 -5.78
C SER A 639 5.39 -10.07 -6.96
N TYR A 640 4.99 -9.47 -8.08
CA TYR A 640 5.86 -9.26 -9.26
C TYR A 640 7.19 -8.59 -8.91
N ASN A 641 7.21 -7.69 -7.92
CA ASN A 641 8.40 -6.92 -7.57
C ASN A 641 9.24 -7.54 -6.45
N SER A 642 8.94 -8.74 -5.95
CA SER A 642 9.80 -9.37 -4.95
C SER A 642 11.25 -9.48 -5.42
N PHE A 643 11.47 -9.72 -6.71
CA PHE A 643 12.80 -9.71 -7.33
C PHE A 643 13.45 -8.32 -7.31
N GLU A 644 12.75 -7.27 -7.69
CA GLU A 644 13.29 -5.91 -7.71
C GLU A 644 13.62 -5.42 -6.29
N TYR A 645 12.81 -5.75 -5.27
CA TYR A 645 13.14 -5.45 -3.88
C TYR A 645 14.38 -6.23 -3.39
N LEU A 646 14.52 -7.50 -3.78
CA LEU A 646 15.75 -8.26 -3.49
C LEU A 646 16.98 -7.61 -4.15
N ARG A 647 16.86 -7.16 -5.40
CA ARG A 647 17.94 -6.43 -6.07
C ARG A 647 18.28 -5.11 -5.37
N LEU A 648 17.27 -4.36 -4.90
CA LEU A 648 17.49 -3.13 -4.12
C LEU A 648 18.30 -3.43 -2.85
N TYR A 649 17.98 -4.52 -2.12
CA TYR A 649 18.80 -4.96 -1.00
C TYR A 649 20.25 -5.22 -1.42
N VAL A 650 20.47 -5.99 -2.46
CA VAL A 650 21.81 -6.35 -2.94
C VAL A 650 22.61 -5.11 -3.34
N LEU A 651 21.97 -4.16 -4.04
CA LEU A 651 22.62 -2.95 -4.55
C LEU A 651 22.89 -1.91 -3.44
N THR A 652 21.94 -1.71 -2.53
CA THR A 652 22.04 -0.68 -1.48
C THR A 652 22.62 -1.21 -0.17
N GLY A 653 22.40 -2.48 0.18
CA GLY A 653 22.73 -3.07 1.46
C GLY A 653 21.70 -2.78 2.56
N ASP A 654 20.53 -2.22 2.21
CA ASP A 654 19.47 -1.93 3.16
C ASP A 654 18.62 -3.18 3.44
N GLU A 655 18.75 -3.75 4.62
CA GLU A 655 18.02 -4.95 5.10
C GLU A 655 16.49 -4.79 5.05
N TYR A 656 16.00 -3.56 5.06
CA TYR A 656 14.58 -3.28 4.89
C TYR A 656 14.05 -3.86 3.57
N PHE A 657 14.78 -3.66 2.46
CA PHE A 657 14.37 -4.19 1.17
C PHE A 657 14.38 -5.73 1.11
N LEU A 658 15.29 -6.37 1.86
CA LEU A 658 15.28 -7.83 2.00
C LEU A 658 14.02 -8.32 2.72
N HIS A 659 13.64 -7.65 3.81
CA HIS A 659 12.41 -7.99 4.54
C HIS A 659 11.17 -7.82 3.65
N ILE A 660 11.08 -6.72 2.90
CA ILE A 660 9.99 -6.51 1.95
C ILE A 660 9.97 -7.59 0.86
N ALA A 661 11.13 -7.92 0.28
CA ALA A 661 11.22 -8.98 -0.73
C ALA A 661 10.67 -10.31 -0.21
N ARG A 662 10.99 -10.70 1.03
CA ARG A 662 10.47 -11.90 1.70
C ARG A 662 8.96 -11.85 1.89
N LEU A 663 8.43 -10.73 2.38
CA LEU A 663 6.98 -10.56 2.53
C LEU A 663 6.25 -10.69 1.20
N LEU A 664 6.78 -10.08 0.14
CA LEU A 664 6.17 -10.14 -1.19
C LEU A 664 6.29 -11.52 -1.83
N GLU A 665 7.40 -12.22 -1.61
CA GLU A 665 7.58 -13.59 -2.12
C GLU A 665 6.64 -14.57 -1.42
N LYS A 666 6.50 -14.49 -0.10
CA LYS A 666 5.81 -15.48 0.73
C LYS A 666 4.35 -15.10 1.02
N ASN A 667 4.12 -13.94 1.61
CA ASN A 667 2.80 -13.59 2.16
C ASN A 667 1.72 -13.40 1.09
N THR A 668 2.07 -12.99 -0.12
CA THR A 668 1.13 -12.88 -1.25
C THR A 668 0.53 -14.23 -1.67
N LYS A 669 1.15 -15.34 -1.29
CA LYS A 669 0.69 -16.70 -1.65
C LYS A 669 -0.47 -17.20 -0.79
N GLN A 670 -0.85 -16.47 0.27
CA GLN A 670 -2.04 -16.77 1.07
C GLN A 670 -3.34 -16.85 0.26
N THR A 671 -3.38 -16.19 -0.89
CA THR A 671 -4.54 -16.19 -1.80
C THR A 671 -4.49 -17.30 -2.84
N MET A 672 -3.39 -18.08 -2.88
CA MET A 672 -3.18 -19.23 -3.77
C MET A 672 -3.40 -20.53 -3.02
N ASP A 673 -4.12 -21.46 -3.62
CA ASP A 673 -4.35 -22.80 -3.04
C ASP A 673 -3.18 -23.74 -3.35
N TYR A 674 -1.98 -23.43 -2.81
CA TYR A 674 -0.79 -24.28 -3.04
C TYR A 674 -0.74 -25.50 -2.11
N ASP A 675 -1.45 -25.47 -0.98
CA ASP A 675 -1.48 -26.53 0.03
C ASP A 675 -2.83 -27.28 0.11
N GLY A 676 -3.83 -26.86 -0.65
CA GLY A 676 -5.16 -27.44 -0.69
C GLY A 676 -6.10 -26.94 0.41
N THR A 677 -5.71 -25.92 1.19
CA THR A 677 -6.52 -25.42 2.32
C THR A 677 -7.63 -24.48 1.91
N LEU A 678 -7.54 -23.82 0.73
CA LEU A 678 -8.58 -22.95 0.23
C LEU A 678 -9.75 -23.71 -0.40
N GLY A 679 -9.56 -25.01 -0.72
CA GLY A 679 -10.61 -25.85 -1.26
C GLY A 679 -11.02 -25.51 -2.68
N TYR A 680 -10.13 -24.94 -3.49
CA TYR A 680 -10.37 -24.73 -4.92
C TYR A 680 -10.27 -26.04 -5.68
N ALA A 681 -10.90 -26.11 -6.86
CA ALA A 681 -10.95 -27.33 -7.68
C ALA A 681 -9.56 -27.87 -8.05
N TYR A 682 -8.59 -26.99 -8.21
CA TYR A 682 -7.21 -27.33 -8.51
C TYR A 682 -6.27 -26.56 -7.62
N ARG A 683 -5.22 -27.21 -7.11
CA ARG A 683 -4.11 -26.53 -6.45
C ARG A 683 -3.44 -25.56 -7.42
N GLY A 684 -2.94 -24.46 -6.91
CA GLY A 684 -2.35 -23.38 -7.72
C GLY A 684 -3.34 -22.33 -8.21
N LEU A 685 -4.65 -22.58 -8.12
CA LEU A 685 -5.63 -21.53 -8.36
C LEU A 685 -5.53 -20.44 -7.28
N GLN A 686 -5.74 -19.20 -7.69
CA GLN A 686 -5.62 -18.03 -6.84
C GLN A 686 -6.73 -17.02 -7.16
N THR A 687 -7.34 -16.41 -6.13
CA THR A 687 -8.34 -15.36 -6.36
C THR A 687 -7.69 -14.10 -6.92
N GLU A 688 -8.40 -13.45 -7.84
CA GLU A 688 -7.93 -12.20 -8.47
C GLU A 688 -7.73 -11.08 -7.45
N ALA A 689 -8.70 -10.87 -6.57
CA ALA A 689 -8.67 -9.81 -5.58
C ALA A 689 -9.52 -10.15 -4.35
N LEU A 690 -9.30 -9.38 -3.30
CA LEU A 690 -10.01 -9.44 -2.03
C LEU A 690 -10.59 -8.07 -1.71
N ARG A 691 -11.76 -8.03 -1.07
CA ARG A 691 -12.34 -6.82 -0.51
C ARG A 691 -12.21 -6.89 0.99
N LEU A 692 -11.11 -6.36 1.52
CA LEU A 692 -10.72 -6.52 2.91
C LEU A 692 -11.26 -5.47 3.87
N VAL A 693 -11.98 -4.44 3.36
CA VAL A 693 -12.58 -3.42 4.23
C VAL A 693 -13.80 -3.97 4.95
N THR A 694 -14.16 -3.37 6.08
CA THR A 694 -15.23 -3.82 7.00
C THR A 694 -16.58 -4.05 6.33
N ARG A 695 -16.85 -3.37 5.21
CA ARG A 695 -18.13 -3.51 4.49
C ARG A 695 -18.23 -4.79 3.65
N TRP A 696 -17.10 -5.39 3.26
CA TRP A 696 -17.11 -6.44 2.23
C TRP A 696 -16.59 -7.79 2.73
N GLY A 697 -15.33 -7.90 3.07
CA GLY A 697 -14.71 -9.12 3.56
C GLY A 697 -14.79 -10.34 2.60
N ASP A 698 -15.03 -10.10 1.31
CA ASP A 698 -15.25 -11.14 0.31
C ASP A 698 -14.10 -11.18 -0.72
N GLY A 699 -13.82 -12.36 -1.29
CA GLY A 699 -12.95 -12.50 -2.45
C GLY A 699 -13.71 -12.26 -3.76
N VAL A 700 -13.00 -11.91 -4.80
CA VAL A 700 -13.49 -11.96 -6.17
C VAL A 700 -13.48 -13.42 -6.62
N ASN A 701 -14.62 -13.98 -6.98
CA ASN A 701 -14.78 -15.40 -7.28
C ASN A 701 -14.23 -15.78 -8.68
N LEU A 702 -13.07 -15.20 -9.04
CA LEU A 702 -12.44 -15.42 -10.33
C LEU A 702 -10.94 -15.65 -10.15
N TRP A 703 -10.40 -16.56 -10.96
CA TRP A 703 -9.00 -16.65 -11.30
C TRP A 703 -8.79 -16.06 -12.69
N LEU A 704 -7.71 -15.30 -12.87
CA LEU A 704 -7.23 -14.79 -14.14
C LEU A 704 -5.75 -15.18 -14.30
N PRO A 705 -5.23 -15.35 -15.52
CA PRO A 705 -3.83 -15.78 -15.73
C PRO A 705 -2.78 -14.90 -15.05
N TRP A 706 -3.07 -13.60 -14.86
CA TRP A 706 -2.11 -12.67 -14.26
C TRP A 706 -1.75 -13.02 -12.80
N VAL A 707 -2.66 -13.62 -12.03
CA VAL A 707 -2.34 -13.98 -10.65
C VAL A 707 -1.34 -15.13 -10.58
N THR A 708 -1.45 -16.11 -11.49
CA THR A 708 -0.43 -17.16 -11.62
C THR A 708 0.89 -16.59 -12.14
N ALA A 709 0.85 -15.68 -13.12
CA ALA A 709 2.06 -15.02 -13.60
C ALA A 709 2.75 -14.21 -12.50
N SER A 710 1.99 -13.55 -11.60
CA SER A 710 2.57 -12.80 -10.47
C SER A 710 3.31 -13.69 -9.47
N ALA A 711 2.94 -14.97 -9.39
CA ALA A 711 3.63 -15.93 -8.56
C ALA A 711 4.88 -16.51 -9.26
N LEU A 712 4.80 -16.80 -10.56
CA LEU A 712 5.85 -17.48 -11.30
C LEU A 712 6.99 -16.55 -11.77
N ASP A 713 6.66 -15.36 -12.26
CA ASP A 713 7.63 -14.42 -12.84
C ASP A 713 8.81 -14.10 -11.89
N PRO A 714 8.57 -13.68 -10.65
CA PRO A 714 9.66 -13.36 -9.74
C PRO A 714 10.51 -14.59 -9.37
N LEU A 715 9.91 -15.78 -9.23
CA LEU A 715 10.65 -17.00 -8.91
C LEU A 715 11.64 -17.37 -10.03
N PHE A 716 11.24 -17.24 -11.29
CA PHE A 716 12.15 -17.44 -12.42
C PHE A 716 13.29 -16.41 -12.41
N LYS A 717 12.99 -15.14 -12.21
CA LYS A 717 13.99 -14.05 -12.18
C LYS A 717 14.96 -14.18 -11.02
N ILE A 718 14.47 -14.51 -9.83
CA ILE A 718 15.30 -14.71 -8.62
C ILE A 718 16.26 -15.88 -8.85
N ARG A 719 15.76 -17.00 -9.39
CA ARG A 719 16.59 -18.16 -9.73
C ARG A 719 17.67 -17.83 -10.78
N ASP A 720 17.31 -17.08 -11.81
CA ASP A 720 18.25 -16.69 -12.87
C ASP A 720 19.37 -15.78 -12.34
N ALA A 721 19.03 -14.88 -11.42
CA ALA A 721 19.99 -13.95 -10.86
C ALA A 721 20.88 -14.58 -9.79
N TYR A 722 20.30 -15.41 -8.91
CA TYR A 722 20.99 -15.84 -7.69
C TYR A 722 21.20 -17.36 -7.59
N GLY A 723 20.59 -18.15 -8.47
CA GLY A 723 20.75 -19.61 -8.51
C GLY A 723 19.82 -20.37 -7.57
N ASP A 724 18.95 -19.71 -6.85
CA ASP A 724 17.92 -20.25 -5.96
C ASP A 724 16.61 -19.44 -6.11
N MET A 725 15.48 -20.03 -5.75
CA MET A 725 14.18 -19.34 -5.74
C MET A 725 13.78 -18.85 -4.35
N ASP A 726 14.47 -19.28 -3.29
CA ASP A 726 14.12 -18.96 -1.93
C ASP A 726 14.97 -17.80 -1.40
N ILE A 727 14.33 -16.67 -1.18
CA ILE A 727 14.98 -15.44 -0.66
C ILE A 727 15.59 -15.67 0.73
N GLU A 728 15.04 -16.59 1.56
CA GLU A 728 15.63 -16.91 2.86
C GLU A 728 17.02 -17.53 2.70
N ARG A 729 17.18 -18.49 1.80
CA ARG A 729 18.48 -19.11 1.52
C ARG A 729 19.44 -18.12 0.88
N ILE A 730 18.95 -17.32 -0.10
CA ILE A 730 19.75 -16.27 -0.75
C ILE A 730 20.24 -15.25 0.29
N GLY A 731 19.39 -14.84 1.22
CA GLY A 731 19.69 -13.87 2.28
C GLY A 731 20.80 -14.33 3.25
N THR A 732 21.16 -15.61 3.25
CA THR A 732 22.30 -16.12 4.05
C THR A 732 23.66 -15.91 3.38
N GLU A 733 23.67 -15.60 2.10
CA GLU A 733 24.91 -15.33 1.36
C GLU A 733 25.47 -13.94 1.68
N SER A 734 26.79 -13.76 1.53
CA SER A 734 27.38 -12.44 1.72
C SER A 734 26.93 -11.45 0.64
N LEU A 735 26.72 -10.18 1.00
CA LEU A 735 26.42 -9.11 0.04
C LEU A 735 27.44 -9.02 -1.10
N SER A 736 28.72 -9.33 -0.83
CA SER A 736 29.75 -9.37 -1.87
C SER A 736 29.47 -10.44 -2.91
N THR A 737 29.06 -11.63 -2.49
CA THR A 737 28.68 -12.75 -3.38
C THR A 737 27.43 -12.39 -4.18
N LEU A 738 26.40 -11.86 -3.52
CA LEU A 738 25.15 -11.47 -4.16
C LEU A 738 25.38 -10.37 -5.21
N ARG A 739 26.21 -9.36 -4.91
CA ARG A 739 26.59 -8.30 -5.87
C ARG A 739 27.32 -8.83 -7.09
N GLN A 740 28.14 -9.87 -6.94
CA GLN A 740 28.79 -10.52 -8.10
C GLN A 740 27.76 -11.23 -8.98
N LYS A 741 26.82 -11.98 -8.38
CA LYS A 741 25.71 -12.63 -9.09
C LYS A 741 24.82 -11.59 -9.79
N ASP A 742 24.42 -10.52 -9.09
CA ASP A 742 23.60 -9.44 -9.66
C ASP A 742 24.31 -8.74 -10.82
N ALA A 743 25.63 -8.51 -10.75
CA ALA A 743 26.37 -7.90 -11.84
C ALA A 743 26.38 -8.77 -13.10
N VAL A 744 26.40 -10.11 -12.96
CA VAL A 744 26.27 -11.03 -14.07
C VAL A 744 24.85 -10.92 -14.66
N TYR A 745 23.83 -10.99 -13.83
CA TYR A 745 22.43 -10.82 -14.27
C TYR A 745 22.22 -9.47 -14.98
N ALA A 746 22.68 -8.37 -14.38
CA ALA A 746 22.54 -7.02 -14.93
C ALA A 746 23.10 -6.84 -16.34
N ALA A 747 24.10 -7.64 -16.72
CA ALA A 747 24.69 -7.59 -18.06
C ALA A 747 23.78 -8.15 -19.17
N HIS A 748 22.86 -9.07 -18.82
CA HIS A 748 21.98 -9.75 -19.77
C HIS A 748 20.49 -9.73 -19.38
N GLN A 749 20.14 -9.33 -18.16
CA GLN A 749 18.78 -9.18 -17.66
C GLN A 749 17.87 -10.40 -17.92
N GLY A 750 18.39 -11.61 -17.73
CA GLY A 750 17.67 -12.86 -17.97
C GLY A 750 17.69 -13.35 -19.42
N ILE A 751 18.26 -12.61 -20.37
CA ILE A 751 18.42 -13.02 -21.76
C ILE A 751 19.61 -13.97 -21.85
N ILE A 752 19.35 -15.20 -22.31
CA ILE A 752 20.33 -16.29 -22.37
C ILE A 752 20.32 -16.88 -23.77
N TYR A 753 21.39 -16.75 -24.53
CA TYR A 753 21.55 -17.37 -25.86
C TYR A 753 23.01 -17.60 -26.20
#